data_024a971c9cdf399a350bf023eab7f9ee
#
_entry.id   024a971c9cdf399a350bf023eab7f9ee
#
_cell.length_a   1.000
_cell.length_b   1.000
_cell.length_c   1.000
_cell.angle_alpha   90.00
_cell.angle_beta   90.00
_cell.angle_gamma   90.00
#
_symmetry.space_group_name_H-M   'P 1'
#
loop_
_entity.id
_entity.type
_entity.pdbx_description
1 polymer ?
#
loop_
_entity_poly.entity_id
_entity_poly.type
_entity_poly.pdbx_seq_one_letter_code
_entity_poly.pdbx_strand_id
1 'polypeptide(L)'
;MPRRPFVPTVVDVTSAATCPRIALLKLVYGASGEYNAGLAIGTVTHSVLAELGRIEVRIIKEISRNSSIGQISQQVYDLWLSEAEAKINDSWRVFADAQISAAEGRRVVLDNLRGFSLHFAKEIREGYKQPDEIITGHHIINLDLPLEGVPDEYRIYHNPQQVEVREFKSYGGVKVTEAAKLQACGYQLLLEKLYPEAEFELRVYSRDDVVNVRMTETRRRKLYEGIQAIREIYEHARGRAKPIPQICAVCGVNQACQFYFNDSQPPNIRRYLWRLRMETLEEKGLNQGWKWKSKHLPAATRVELGITDSGYQIADVTAKRVRLVKGDHPNVLPGDTVIVSAGSPLTTPNFTGEVSELDKNSAIIAPFGDLPTGLQNHNLTIDLYDVDLTRRQLRSVDAVHRAEGRASEVTRRILGVEPPRKPNALTQIRFYSELNPAQQEAIQIGLAAPDYAVILGPPGTGKTAVIVELLAQLAREGKRALAVSITNTAVDNIVERLLDQGHKFGIRFGNWFKIRERAMQAALINILTREEDMALAAVEKMRTAAAVLTTCSSASLDLVKAGHFDVVIFEESSQIRMQDAFAALTQGDKAIIIGDDKQLAPVSQLNKLINSLLEVAMATLGREDLSSSLICRLTLQYRMREEICRLINSTFYGGKLQSAPQVQNRPSLYTNQPEIQPEQLARILNPKTVIGVIDVEGVEEYRGLSTYNQTNLQVDLRLLEALESAGLNPNQIGIITPYKEQQRLLVKALDRTESVGTVDAFQGQERDLIILDLVRANPDGQVGFTLQPNRLNVALSRAKQKLIIITNLQTFQGHQQFDQILQRIQSLQYTQTEHVTANQLNIKLPTYKPRAEIRIIPDMSGVTQPEDEQPPAPIAPQGDYFDIY
;
A
#
# COMPACT_ATOMS: atom_id res chain seq x y z
N MET A 1 -24.68 19.37 14.29
CA MET A 1 -25.72 18.32 14.32
C MET A 1 -25.63 17.64 15.68
N PRO A 2 -26.70 17.45 16.43
CA PRO A 2 -26.64 16.68 17.66
C PRO A 2 -26.19 15.24 17.31
N ARG A 3 -25.18 14.74 18.00
CA ARG A 3 -24.73 13.34 17.84
C ARG A 3 -25.91 12.44 18.20
N ARG A 4 -26.28 11.50 17.31
CA ARG A 4 -27.28 10.46 17.66
C ARG A 4 -26.81 9.78 18.95
N PRO A 5 -27.72 9.48 19.89
CA PRO A 5 -27.36 8.72 21.08
C PRO A 5 -26.73 7.39 20.62
N PHE A 6 -25.62 7.03 21.22
CA PHE A 6 -24.97 5.76 20.95
C PHE A 6 -25.82 4.61 21.51
N VAL A 7 -26.22 3.69 20.64
CA VAL A 7 -26.94 2.47 21.02
C VAL A 7 -26.01 1.28 20.77
N PRO A 8 -25.57 0.57 21.81
CA PRO A 8 -24.69 -0.58 21.65
C PRO A 8 -25.40 -1.77 21.02
N THR A 9 -24.67 -2.56 20.23
CA THR A 9 -25.19 -3.80 19.67
C THR A 9 -25.26 -4.92 20.71
N VAL A 10 -26.11 -5.94 20.49
CA VAL A 10 -26.15 -7.15 21.32
C VAL A 10 -24.75 -7.79 21.41
N VAL A 11 -24.00 -7.79 20.31
CA VAL A 11 -22.62 -8.33 20.27
C VAL A 11 -21.67 -7.53 21.16
N ASP A 12 -21.81 -6.20 21.21
CA ASP A 12 -20.99 -5.35 22.08
C ASP A 12 -21.30 -5.62 23.56
N VAL A 13 -22.60 -5.71 23.89
CA VAL A 13 -23.06 -6.00 25.25
C VAL A 13 -22.59 -7.37 25.73
N THR A 14 -22.70 -8.41 24.90
CA THR A 14 -22.21 -9.74 25.24
C THR A 14 -20.68 -9.77 25.36
N SER A 15 -19.98 -9.00 24.55
CA SER A 15 -18.53 -8.83 24.65
C SER A 15 -18.15 -8.14 25.97
N ALA A 16 -18.86 -7.08 26.37
CA ALA A 16 -18.62 -6.37 27.63
C ALA A 16 -18.97 -7.23 28.87
N ALA A 17 -20.05 -8.00 28.79
CA ALA A 17 -20.44 -8.94 29.84
C ALA A 17 -19.42 -10.10 30.01
N THR A 18 -18.71 -10.45 28.93
CA THR A 18 -17.65 -11.46 28.96
C THR A 18 -16.33 -10.87 29.46
N CYS A 19 -15.92 -9.76 28.87
CA CYS A 19 -14.73 -9.01 29.27
C CYS A 19 -14.85 -7.53 28.82
N PRO A 20 -15.02 -6.56 29.73
CA PRO A 20 -15.15 -5.14 29.40
C PRO A 20 -14.00 -4.57 28.56
N ARG A 21 -12.79 -5.15 28.64
CA ARG A 21 -11.66 -4.76 27.78
C ARG A 21 -11.91 -5.04 26.31
N ILE A 22 -12.63 -6.10 25.97
CA ILE A 22 -12.99 -6.39 24.56
C ILE A 22 -13.86 -5.28 23.99
N ALA A 23 -14.89 -4.86 24.76
CA ALA A 23 -15.76 -3.78 24.34
C ALA A 23 -15.01 -2.43 24.27
N LEU A 24 -14.16 -2.13 25.26
CA LEU A 24 -13.31 -0.94 25.26
C LEU A 24 -12.43 -0.89 24.02
N LEU A 25 -11.75 -1.99 23.69
CA LEU A 25 -10.87 -2.05 22.52
C LEU A 25 -11.63 -1.87 21.22
N LYS A 26 -12.80 -2.47 21.08
CA LYS A 26 -13.64 -2.33 19.88
C LYS A 26 -14.23 -0.93 19.75
N LEU A 27 -14.87 -0.41 20.79
CA LEU A 27 -15.66 0.81 20.72
C LEU A 27 -14.81 2.09 20.78
N VAL A 28 -13.77 2.11 21.60
CA VAL A 28 -12.96 3.32 21.81
C VAL A 28 -11.73 3.34 20.91
N TYR A 29 -11.11 2.20 20.73
CA TYR A 29 -9.84 2.09 20.01
C TYR A 29 -9.99 1.53 18.59
N GLY A 30 -11.23 1.15 18.18
CA GLY A 30 -11.48 0.63 16.82
C GLY A 30 -10.78 -0.72 16.56
N ALA A 31 -10.44 -1.45 17.62
CA ALA A 31 -9.83 -2.76 17.47
C ALA A 31 -10.88 -3.73 16.93
N SER A 32 -10.89 -3.96 15.62
CA SER A 32 -11.52 -5.13 15.04
C SER A 32 -10.68 -6.36 15.41
N GLY A 33 -11.32 -7.50 15.73
CA GLY A 33 -10.61 -8.78 15.74
C GLY A 33 -9.89 -8.95 14.41
N GLU A 34 -8.75 -9.64 14.39
CA GLU A 34 -8.12 -10.00 13.13
C GLU A 34 -9.15 -10.72 12.27
N TYR A 35 -9.34 -10.27 11.03
CA TYR A 35 -10.21 -10.93 10.09
C TYR A 35 -9.56 -12.27 9.75
N ASN A 36 -10.02 -13.32 10.41
CA ASN A 36 -9.46 -14.66 10.31
C ASN A 36 -10.40 -15.58 9.54
N ALA A 37 -9.91 -16.78 9.21
CA ALA A 37 -10.66 -17.81 8.52
C ALA A 37 -12.04 -18.08 9.14
N GLY A 38 -12.11 -18.07 10.48
CA GLY A 38 -13.36 -18.31 11.19
C GLY A 38 -14.42 -17.23 10.96
N LEU A 39 -14.03 -15.98 11.03
CA LEU A 39 -14.95 -14.87 10.78
C LEU A 39 -15.43 -14.85 9.32
N ALA A 40 -14.52 -15.11 8.37
CA ALA A 40 -14.86 -15.20 6.95
C ALA A 40 -15.86 -16.32 6.66
N ILE A 41 -15.58 -17.53 7.14
CA ILE A 41 -16.49 -18.68 7.00
C ILE A 41 -17.83 -18.38 7.67
N GLY A 42 -17.81 -17.78 8.86
CA GLY A 42 -19.00 -17.35 9.58
C GLY A 42 -19.85 -16.41 8.72
N THR A 43 -19.27 -15.35 8.22
CA THR A 43 -19.94 -14.33 7.39
C THR A 43 -20.62 -14.95 6.17
N VAL A 44 -19.93 -15.84 5.45
CA VAL A 44 -20.49 -16.50 4.26
C VAL A 44 -21.60 -17.46 4.65
N THR A 45 -21.38 -18.30 5.69
CA THR A 45 -22.39 -19.25 6.16
C THR A 45 -23.67 -18.54 6.60
N HIS A 46 -23.58 -17.46 7.38
CA HIS A 46 -24.76 -16.70 7.82
C HIS A 46 -25.48 -16.03 6.64
N SER A 47 -24.73 -15.48 5.68
CA SER A 47 -25.29 -14.87 4.47
C SER A 47 -26.07 -15.88 3.63
N VAL A 48 -25.61 -17.14 3.57
CA VAL A 48 -26.29 -18.24 2.88
C VAL A 48 -27.53 -18.69 3.66
N LEU A 49 -27.42 -18.89 4.97
CA LEU A 49 -28.54 -19.32 5.80
C LEU A 49 -29.69 -18.30 5.79
N ALA A 50 -29.38 -17.00 5.76
CA ALA A 50 -30.41 -15.95 5.64
C ALA A 50 -31.20 -16.03 4.33
N GLU A 51 -30.57 -16.48 3.24
CA GLU A 51 -31.26 -16.73 1.97
C GLU A 51 -32.15 -17.99 2.04
N LEU A 52 -31.60 -19.07 2.66
CA LEU A 52 -32.26 -20.34 2.76
C LEU A 52 -33.50 -20.31 3.66
N GLY A 53 -33.53 -19.50 4.71
CA GLY A 53 -34.70 -19.28 5.55
C GLY A 53 -35.93 -18.82 4.76
N ARG A 54 -35.72 -18.06 3.67
CA ARG A 54 -36.82 -17.58 2.80
C ARG A 54 -37.49 -18.69 1.99
N ILE A 55 -36.81 -19.79 1.73
CA ILE A 55 -37.32 -20.89 0.89
C ILE A 55 -37.74 -22.13 1.71
N GLU A 56 -37.58 -22.08 3.03
CA GLU A 56 -37.80 -23.22 3.93
C GLU A 56 -39.20 -23.83 3.78
N VAL A 57 -40.23 -22.99 3.66
CA VAL A 57 -41.62 -23.45 3.49
C VAL A 57 -41.82 -24.24 2.17
N ARG A 58 -41.11 -23.86 1.11
CA ARG A 58 -41.09 -24.60 -0.17
C ARG A 58 -40.46 -25.99 0.02
N ILE A 59 -39.31 -26.04 0.68
CA ILE A 59 -38.55 -27.24 0.94
C ILE A 59 -39.39 -28.27 1.71
N ILE A 60 -40.10 -27.83 2.76
CA ILE A 60 -40.93 -28.73 3.56
C ILE A 60 -42.06 -29.37 2.79
N LYS A 61 -42.64 -28.68 1.79
CA LYS A 61 -43.70 -29.22 0.94
C LYS A 61 -43.19 -30.31 0.00
N GLU A 62 -41.91 -30.27 -0.36
CA GLU A 62 -41.27 -31.20 -1.30
C GLU A 62 -40.73 -32.45 -0.63
N ILE A 63 -40.57 -32.48 0.68
CA ILE A 63 -39.89 -33.54 1.42
C ILE A 63 -40.90 -34.47 2.11
N SER A 64 -40.75 -35.79 1.92
CA SER A 64 -41.56 -36.83 2.58
C SER A 64 -41.08 -37.05 4.03
N ARG A 65 -41.98 -36.82 4.99
CA ARG A 65 -41.72 -37.07 6.43
C ARG A 65 -41.48 -38.53 6.80
N ASN A 66 -41.86 -39.46 5.91
CA ASN A 66 -41.73 -40.91 6.14
C ASN A 66 -40.31 -41.43 5.83
N SER A 67 -39.44 -40.58 5.27
CA SER A 67 -38.06 -40.93 4.96
C SER A 67 -37.18 -40.97 6.21
N SER A 68 -36.03 -41.64 6.14
CA SER A 68 -35.05 -41.62 7.24
C SER A 68 -34.48 -40.22 7.41
N ILE A 69 -34.00 -39.90 8.61
CA ILE A 69 -33.36 -38.58 8.88
C ILE A 69 -32.22 -38.30 7.90
N GLY A 70 -31.42 -39.32 7.56
CA GLY A 70 -30.33 -39.17 6.59
C GLY A 70 -30.82 -38.83 5.18
N GLN A 71 -31.91 -39.43 4.72
CA GLN A 71 -32.54 -39.14 3.42
C GLN A 71 -33.13 -37.72 3.40
N ILE A 72 -33.83 -37.33 4.47
CA ILE A 72 -34.37 -35.97 4.61
C ILE A 72 -33.23 -34.96 4.62
N SER A 73 -32.18 -35.22 5.39
CA SER A 73 -30.99 -34.34 5.45
C SER A 73 -30.34 -34.16 4.09
N GLN A 74 -30.18 -35.23 3.34
CA GLN A 74 -29.61 -35.15 2.00
C GLN A 74 -30.50 -34.34 1.05
N GLN A 75 -31.80 -34.55 1.05
CA GLN A 75 -32.75 -33.78 0.23
C GLN A 75 -32.77 -32.31 0.59
N VAL A 76 -32.76 -31.98 1.89
CA VAL A 76 -32.62 -30.56 2.37
C VAL A 76 -31.32 -29.99 1.87
N TYR A 77 -30.21 -30.71 2.04
CA TYR A 77 -28.89 -30.24 1.63
C TYR A 77 -28.82 -29.98 0.12
N ASP A 78 -29.35 -30.87 -0.71
CA ASP A 78 -29.32 -30.74 -2.17
C ASP A 78 -30.14 -29.52 -2.62
N LEU A 79 -31.31 -29.30 -2.02
CA LEU A 79 -32.12 -28.11 -2.29
C LEU A 79 -31.43 -26.82 -1.83
N TRP A 80 -30.84 -26.86 -0.67
CA TRP A 80 -30.05 -25.72 -0.15
C TRP A 80 -28.86 -25.43 -1.04
N LEU A 81 -28.14 -26.43 -1.50
CA LEU A 81 -26.99 -26.29 -2.36
C LEU A 81 -27.36 -25.63 -3.69
N SER A 82 -28.47 -26.07 -4.32
CA SER A 82 -28.91 -25.48 -5.59
C SER A 82 -29.22 -23.99 -5.51
N GLU A 83 -29.73 -23.52 -4.38
CA GLU A 83 -30.05 -22.09 -4.17
C GLU A 83 -28.85 -21.25 -3.68
N ALA A 84 -27.93 -21.89 -2.97
CA ALA A 84 -26.81 -21.20 -2.34
C ALA A 84 -25.52 -21.16 -3.17
N GLU A 85 -25.41 -22.00 -4.19
CA GLU A 85 -24.16 -22.25 -4.90
C GLU A 85 -23.60 -20.98 -5.54
N ALA A 86 -24.42 -20.16 -6.19
CA ALA A 86 -24.00 -18.90 -6.76
C ALA A 86 -23.43 -17.97 -5.70
N LYS A 87 -24.09 -17.86 -4.55
CA LYS A 87 -23.69 -16.98 -3.45
C LYS A 87 -22.40 -17.44 -2.77
N ILE A 88 -22.21 -18.75 -2.62
CA ILE A 88 -20.96 -19.31 -2.09
C ILE A 88 -19.81 -19.03 -3.06
N ASN A 89 -20.04 -19.21 -4.36
CA ASN A 89 -19.03 -18.94 -5.38
C ASN A 89 -18.66 -17.44 -5.46
N ASP A 90 -19.63 -16.54 -5.30
CA ASP A 90 -19.38 -15.09 -5.27
C ASP A 90 -18.66 -14.61 -4.00
N SER A 91 -18.61 -15.44 -2.96
CA SER A 91 -17.99 -15.08 -1.67
C SER A 91 -16.46 -15.24 -1.63
N TRP A 92 -15.81 -15.52 -2.75
CA TRP A 92 -14.35 -15.71 -2.82
C TRP A 92 -13.54 -14.54 -2.23
N ARG A 93 -14.05 -13.29 -2.30
CA ARG A 93 -13.39 -12.12 -1.73
C ARG A 93 -13.27 -12.21 -0.21
N VAL A 94 -14.35 -12.65 0.43
CA VAL A 94 -14.41 -12.80 1.89
C VAL A 94 -13.38 -13.83 2.36
N PHE A 95 -13.20 -14.92 1.59
CA PHE A 95 -12.20 -15.93 1.89
C PHE A 95 -10.76 -15.42 1.64
N ALA A 96 -10.55 -14.71 0.55
CA ALA A 96 -9.25 -14.13 0.23
C ALA A 96 -8.79 -13.12 1.28
N ASP A 97 -9.70 -12.26 1.77
CA ASP A 97 -9.42 -11.29 2.82
C ASP A 97 -8.99 -11.96 4.14
N ALA A 98 -9.49 -13.17 4.39
CA ALA A 98 -9.14 -13.99 5.55
C ALA A 98 -7.94 -14.93 5.32
N GLN A 99 -7.26 -14.82 4.18
CA GLN A 99 -6.09 -15.63 3.81
C GLN A 99 -6.35 -17.14 3.73
N ILE A 100 -7.56 -17.53 3.35
CA ILE A 100 -7.93 -18.92 3.03
C ILE A 100 -8.22 -19.06 1.54
N SER A 101 -7.96 -20.25 1.00
CA SER A 101 -8.34 -20.54 -0.38
C SER A 101 -9.86 -20.57 -0.54
N ALA A 102 -10.37 -20.18 -1.72
CA ALA A 102 -11.79 -20.26 -2.00
C ALA A 102 -12.31 -21.69 -1.89
N ALA A 103 -11.51 -22.66 -2.30
CA ALA A 103 -11.86 -24.08 -2.19
C ALA A 103 -12.01 -24.54 -0.74
N GLU A 104 -11.07 -24.14 0.13
CA GLU A 104 -11.15 -24.44 1.57
C GLU A 104 -12.33 -23.74 2.23
N GLY A 105 -12.51 -22.45 1.97
CA GLY A 105 -13.64 -21.68 2.49
C GLY A 105 -14.97 -22.28 2.06
N ARG A 106 -15.12 -22.61 0.76
CA ARG A 106 -16.30 -23.29 0.21
C ARG A 106 -16.54 -24.64 0.90
N ARG A 107 -15.52 -25.48 1.02
CA ARG A 107 -15.62 -26.79 1.69
C ARG A 107 -16.19 -26.66 3.10
N VAL A 108 -15.65 -25.76 3.91
CA VAL A 108 -16.10 -25.60 5.31
C VAL A 108 -17.52 -25.03 5.38
N VAL A 109 -17.89 -24.10 4.48
CA VAL A 109 -19.28 -23.62 4.38
C VAL A 109 -20.23 -24.76 4.05
N LEU A 110 -19.88 -25.60 3.08
CA LEU A 110 -20.70 -26.77 2.70
C LEU A 110 -20.80 -27.79 3.84
N ASP A 111 -19.72 -28.01 4.60
CA ASP A 111 -19.74 -28.89 5.78
C ASP A 111 -20.67 -28.33 6.89
N ASN A 112 -20.68 -27.01 7.09
CA ASN A 112 -21.62 -26.35 7.99
C ASN A 112 -23.08 -26.55 7.53
N LEU A 113 -23.37 -26.33 6.23
CA LEU A 113 -24.70 -26.52 5.68
C LEU A 113 -25.17 -27.97 5.82
N ARG A 114 -24.29 -28.95 5.66
CA ARG A 114 -24.61 -30.36 5.93
C ARG A 114 -24.99 -30.59 7.40
N GLY A 115 -24.23 -30.05 8.34
CA GLY A 115 -24.57 -30.13 9.75
C GLY A 115 -25.93 -29.52 10.05
N PHE A 116 -26.20 -28.32 9.55
CA PHE A 116 -27.49 -27.64 9.73
C PHE A 116 -28.65 -28.39 9.04
N SER A 117 -28.44 -28.97 7.85
CA SER A 117 -29.47 -29.76 7.17
C SER A 117 -29.87 -31.02 7.98
N LEU A 118 -28.93 -31.61 8.71
CA LEU A 118 -29.20 -32.71 9.60
C LEU A 118 -30.09 -32.31 10.79
N HIS A 119 -29.81 -31.13 11.38
CA HIS A 119 -30.65 -30.60 12.48
C HIS A 119 -32.06 -30.27 11.98
N PHE A 120 -32.15 -29.62 10.81
CA PHE A 120 -33.45 -29.33 10.22
C PHE A 120 -34.25 -30.61 9.82
N ALA A 121 -33.56 -31.63 9.34
CA ALA A 121 -34.19 -32.94 9.05
C ALA A 121 -34.77 -33.61 10.30
N LYS A 122 -34.11 -33.45 11.47
CA LYS A 122 -34.65 -33.90 12.76
C LYS A 122 -35.94 -33.18 13.12
N GLU A 123 -35.93 -31.84 13.00
CA GLU A 123 -37.12 -31.01 13.25
C GLU A 123 -38.29 -31.42 12.32
N ILE A 124 -38.05 -31.63 11.03
CA ILE A 124 -39.07 -32.09 10.08
C ILE A 124 -39.69 -33.42 10.53
N ARG A 125 -38.85 -34.35 10.97
CA ARG A 125 -39.29 -35.70 11.36
C ARG A 125 -40.01 -35.71 12.73
N GLU A 126 -39.57 -34.90 13.68
CA GLU A 126 -40.15 -34.81 15.02
C GLU A 126 -41.46 -34.02 15.07
N GLY A 127 -41.90 -33.45 13.96
CA GLY A 127 -43.14 -32.72 13.85
C GLY A 127 -42.97 -31.23 13.70
N TYR A 128 -42.23 -30.85 12.65
CA TYR A 128 -42.00 -29.41 12.34
C TYR A 128 -43.32 -28.62 12.38
N LYS A 129 -43.34 -27.61 13.26
CA LYS A 129 -44.42 -26.63 13.36
C LYS A 129 -44.11 -25.52 12.37
N GLN A 130 -44.95 -25.30 11.39
CA GLN A 130 -44.79 -24.23 10.43
C GLN A 130 -44.97 -22.88 11.15
N PRO A 131 -43.99 -21.96 11.14
CA PRO A 131 -44.16 -20.60 11.65
C PRO A 131 -45.13 -19.80 10.76
N ASP A 132 -45.80 -18.84 11.34
CA ASP A 132 -46.61 -17.88 10.59
C ASP A 132 -45.72 -16.91 9.80
N GLU A 133 -44.61 -16.50 10.42
CA GLU A 133 -43.60 -15.64 9.79
C GLU A 133 -42.16 -16.11 10.11
N ILE A 134 -41.27 -16.00 9.13
CA ILE A 134 -39.82 -16.17 9.29
C ILE A 134 -39.14 -14.85 8.91
N ILE A 135 -38.38 -14.30 9.83
CA ILE A 135 -37.70 -13.00 9.64
C ILE A 135 -36.19 -13.21 9.82
N THR A 136 -35.45 -12.81 8.78
CA THR A 136 -33.98 -12.91 8.74
C THR A 136 -33.36 -11.54 8.46
N GLY A 137 -32.24 -11.22 9.10
CA GLY A 137 -31.47 -10.01 8.84
C GLY A 137 -32.19 -8.71 9.20
N HIS A 138 -33.19 -8.74 10.07
CA HIS A 138 -33.95 -7.58 10.49
C HIS A 138 -33.23 -6.84 11.63
N HIS A 139 -32.95 -5.57 11.43
CA HIS A 139 -32.31 -4.71 12.41
C HIS A 139 -33.35 -4.18 13.42
N ILE A 140 -33.16 -4.50 14.67
CA ILE A 140 -34.06 -4.16 15.77
C ILE A 140 -33.35 -3.19 16.73
N ILE A 141 -34.05 -2.12 17.09
CA ILE A 141 -33.54 -1.12 18.05
C ILE A 141 -34.53 -0.97 19.21
N ASN A 142 -34.02 -1.11 20.43
CA ASN A 142 -34.77 -0.82 21.65
C ASN A 142 -34.14 0.39 22.36
N LEU A 143 -34.80 1.55 22.27
CA LEU A 143 -34.29 2.79 22.87
C LEU A 143 -34.52 2.88 24.38
N ASP A 144 -35.48 2.14 24.94
CA ASP A 144 -35.75 2.14 26.37
C ASP A 144 -34.69 1.31 27.14
N LEU A 145 -34.24 0.23 26.52
CA LEU A 145 -33.07 -0.51 26.92
C LEU A 145 -32.03 -0.28 25.81
N PRO A 146 -31.18 0.77 25.88
CA PRO A 146 -30.35 1.18 24.75
C PRO A 146 -29.55 -0.03 24.21
N LEU A 147 -30.17 -0.72 23.26
CA LEU A 147 -29.67 -1.96 22.67
C LEU A 147 -30.19 -2.10 21.25
N GLU A 148 -29.33 -2.52 20.33
CA GLU A 148 -29.69 -2.84 18.94
C GLU A 148 -29.06 -4.16 18.50
N GLY A 149 -29.61 -4.78 17.47
CA GLY A 149 -29.04 -6.00 16.91
C GLY A 149 -29.79 -6.56 15.72
N VAL A 150 -29.15 -7.51 15.08
CA VAL A 150 -29.68 -8.27 13.95
C VAL A 150 -29.57 -9.75 14.32
N PRO A 151 -30.67 -10.38 14.81
CA PRO A 151 -30.69 -11.83 14.99
C PRO A 151 -30.53 -12.54 13.64
N ASP A 152 -29.90 -13.69 13.61
CA ASP A 152 -29.74 -14.48 12.38
C ASP A 152 -31.10 -14.82 11.79
N GLU A 153 -31.99 -15.33 12.64
CA GLU A 153 -33.37 -15.65 12.27
C GLU A 153 -34.26 -15.57 13.52
N TYR A 154 -35.47 -15.09 13.38
CA TYR A 154 -36.53 -15.34 14.34
C TYR A 154 -37.87 -15.69 13.66
N ARG A 155 -38.66 -16.51 14.34
CA ARG A 155 -39.90 -17.11 13.85
C ARG A 155 -41.05 -16.73 14.75
N ILE A 156 -42.17 -16.37 14.18
CA ILE A 156 -43.37 -15.93 14.87
C ILE A 156 -44.45 -16.98 14.67
N TYR A 157 -45.11 -17.34 15.77
CA TYR A 157 -46.28 -18.22 15.82
C TYR A 157 -47.39 -17.44 16.56
N HIS A 158 -48.53 -17.24 15.89
CA HIS A 158 -49.59 -16.43 16.44
C HIS A 158 -50.55 -17.16 17.38
N ASN A 159 -50.55 -18.51 17.34
CA ASN A 159 -51.48 -19.30 18.18
C ASN A 159 -50.82 -20.58 18.73
N PRO A 160 -50.38 -20.63 19.99
CA PRO A 160 -50.22 -19.47 20.91
C PRO A 160 -49.14 -18.52 20.43
N GLN A 161 -49.14 -17.30 20.95
CA GLN A 161 -48.14 -16.30 20.60
C GLN A 161 -46.76 -16.72 21.12
N GLN A 162 -45.89 -17.12 20.22
CA GLN A 162 -44.55 -17.61 20.52
C GLN A 162 -43.56 -17.00 19.54
N VAL A 163 -42.38 -16.65 20.05
CA VAL A 163 -41.26 -16.19 19.23
C VAL A 163 -40.07 -17.13 19.45
N GLU A 164 -39.65 -17.79 18.39
CA GLU A 164 -38.43 -18.61 18.40
C GLU A 164 -37.27 -17.80 17.81
N VAL A 165 -36.18 -17.65 18.58
CA VAL A 165 -34.94 -17.02 18.13
C VAL A 165 -33.93 -18.09 17.79
N ARG A 166 -33.40 -18.03 16.58
CA ARG A 166 -32.39 -18.96 16.07
C ARG A 166 -31.06 -18.25 15.81
N GLU A 167 -30.02 -18.70 16.45
CA GLU A 167 -28.67 -18.18 16.33
C GLU A 167 -27.75 -19.27 15.78
N PHE A 168 -27.08 -19.02 14.67
CA PHE A 168 -26.23 -19.98 13.99
C PHE A 168 -24.75 -19.69 14.27
N LYS A 169 -23.99 -20.71 14.66
CA LYS A 169 -22.55 -20.62 14.92
C LYS A 169 -21.80 -21.55 13.96
N SER A 170 -21.19 -20.98 13.00
CA SER A 170 -20.51 -21.65 11.88
C SER A 170 -19.02 -21.91 12.10
N TYR A 171 -18.44 -21.37 13.19
CA TYR A 171 -17.02 -21.53 13.47
C TYR A 171 -16.75 -21.63 14.99
N GLY A 172 -15.72 -22.40 15.35
CA GLY A 172 -15.21 -22.45 16.75
C GLY A 172 -15.44 -23.75 17.49
N GLY A 173 -15.88 -24.81 16.82
CA GLY A 173 -15.91 -26.14 17.42
C GLY A 173 -17.29 -26.71 17.68
N VAL A 174 -17.29 -27.91 18.22
CA VAL A 174 -18.44 -28.82 18.38
C VAL A 174 -19.45 -28.32 19.43
N LYS A 175 -19.07 -27.43 20.35
CA LYS A 175 -19.91 -27.03 21.49
C LYS A 175 -20.34 -25.58 21.47
N VAL A 176 -21.63 -25.35 21.71
CA VAL A 176 -22.21 -24.01 21.89
C VAL A 176 -21.63 -23.32 23.14
N THR A 177 -21.03 -22.14 22.95
CA THR A 177 -20.39 -21.38 24.02
C THR A 177 -21.39 -20.60 24.86
N GLU A 178 -21.05 -20.23 26.11
CA GLU A 178 -21.87 -19.36 26.96
C GLU A 178 -22.04 -17.94 26.33
N ALA A 179 -21.06 -17.46 25.54
CA ALA A 179 -21.19 -16.19 24.82
C ALA A 179 -22.29 -16.26 23.76
N ALA A 180 -22.38 -17.37 23.01
CA ALA A 180 -23.44 -17.59 22.01
C ALA A 180 -24.82 -17.68 22.67
N LYS A 181 -24.93 -18.38 23.82
CA LYS A 181 -26.16 -18.44 24.62
C LYS A 181 -26.58 -17.08 25.14
N LEU A 182 -25.62 -16.28 25.60
CA LEU A 182 -25.88 -14.92 26.07
C LEU A 182 -26.31 -14.00 24.91
N GLN A 183 -25.78 -14.20 23.70
CA GLN A 183 -26.16 -13.46 22.49
C GLN A 183 -27.64 -13.73 22.12
N ALA A 184 -28.05 -15.00 22.09
CA ALA A 184 -29.46 -15.37 21.88
C ALA A 184 -30.38 -14.72 22.93
N CYS A 185 -29.97 -14.73 24.21
CA CYS A 185 -30.69 -14.01 25.27
C CYS A 185 -30.74 -12.48 25.04
N GLY A 186 -29.70 -11.88 24.48
CA GLY A 186 -29.70 -10.45 24.14
C GLY A 186 -30.73 -10.13 23.04
N TYR A 187 -30.88 -11.00 22.06
CA TYR A 187 -31.91 -10.85 21.03
C TYR A 187 -33.34 -11.04 21.60
N GLN A 188 -33.53 -11.93 22.58
CA GLN A 188 -34.80 -11.97 23.31
C GLN A 188 -35.12 -10.63 23.95
N LEU A 189 -34.17 -9.98 24.65
CA LEU A 189 -34.40 -8.66 25.25
C LEU A 189 -34.82 -7.59 24.23
N LEU A 190 -34.31 -7.66 22.99
CA LEU A 190 -34.73 -6.76 21.93
C LEU A 190 -36.18 -7.04 21.49
N LEU A 191 -36.52 -8.31 21.33
CA LEU A 191 -37.80 -8.77 20.81
C LEU A 191 -38.91 -8.71 21.88
N GLU A 192 -38.60 -8.78 23.17
CA GLU A 192 -39.57 -8.63 24.27
C GLU A 192 -40.37 -7.31 24.16
N LYS A 193 -39.75 -6.25 23.58
CA LYS A 193 -40.48 -4.97 23.37
C LYS A 193 -41.46 -5.05 22.19
N LEU A 194 -41.14 -5.77 21.16
CA LEU A 194 -41.99 -5.94 19.96
C LEU A 194 -43.11 -6.95 20.21
N TYR A 195 -42.83 -7.94 21.05
CA TYR A 195 -43.72 -9.05 21.35
C TYR A 195 -43.84 -9.26 22.88
N PRO A 196 -44.41 -8.32 23.64
CA PRO A 196 -44.38 -8.32 25.11
C PRO A 196 -45.11 -9.49 25.75
N GLU A 197 -46.09 -10.08 25.06
CA GLU A 197 -46.92 -11.22 25.60
C GLU A 197 -46.47 -12.55 24.99
N ALA A 198 -45.40 -12.59 24.18
CA ALA A 198 -44.97 -13.82 23.56
C ALA A 198 -44.14 -14.71 24.51
N GLU A 199 -44.32 -16.00 24.37
CA GLU A 199 -43.40 -16.97 24.96
C GLU A 199 -42.18 -17.11 24.06
N PHE A 200 -40.96 -17.02 24.66
CA PHE A 200 -39.72 -17.05 23.89
C PHE A 200 -39.06 -18.41 23.97
N GLU A 201 -38.71 -18.95 22.81
CA GLU A 201 -37.85 -20.11 22.67
C GLU A 201 -36.55 -19.69 22.00
N LEU A 202 -35.39 -20.01 22.64
CA LEU A 202 -34.07 -19.64 22.11
C LEU A 202 -33.34 -20.92 21.72
N ARG A 203 -32.87 -21.00 20.48
CA ARG A 203 -32.06 -22.09 19.98
C ARG A 203 -30.75 -21.57 19.39
N VAL A 204 -29.65 -22.19 19.82
CA VAL A 204 -28.32 -21.91 19.26
C VAL A 204 -27.87 -23.17 18.52
N TYR A 205 -27.61 -23.00 17.25
CA TYR A 205 -27.18 -24.04 16.32
C TYR A 205 -25.66 -23.94 16.13
N SER A 206 -24.98 -25.08 16.28
CA SER A 206 -23.63 -25.29 15.75
C SER A 206 -23.67 -26.39 14.72
N ARG A 207 -22.60 -26.63 14.01
CA ARG A 207 -22.52 -27.70 13.00
C ARG A 207 -22.97 -29.07 13.57
N ASP A 208 -22.60 -29.38 14.80
CA ASP A 208 -22.74 -30.71 15.36
C ASP A 208 -23.77 -30.76 16.52
N ASP A 209 -24.27 -29.60 16.99
CA ASP A 209 -25.15 -29.54 18.19
C ASP A 209 -26.20 -28.43 18.07
N VAL A 210 -27.34 -28.64 18.72
CA VAL A 210 -28.40 -27.65 18.92
C VAL A 210 -28.72 -27.55 20.39
N VAL A 211 -28.63 -26.36 20.95
CA VAL A 211 -28.87 -26.14 22.36
C VAL A 211 -30.05 -25.20 22.56
N ASN A 212 -31.06 -25.70 23.27
CA ASN A 212 -32.13 -24.86 23.78
C ASN A 212 -31.60 -24.00 24.94
N VAL A 213 -31.76 -22.72 24.80
CA VAL A 213 -31.26 -21.73 25.76
C VAL A 213 -32.47 -21.13 26.52
N ARG A 214 -32.33 -20.93 27.78
CA ARG A 214 -33.33 -20.22 28.59
C ARG A 214 -32.74 -18.92 29.10
N MET A 215 -33.53 -17.84 29.06
CA MET A 215 -33.24 -16.63 29.77
C MET A 215 -33.33 -16.91 31.29
N THR A 216 -32.19 -16.94 31.94
CA THR A 216 -32.14 -17.05 33.39
C THR A 216 -31.88 -15.68 33.99
N GLU A 217 -32.24 -15.48 35.26
CA GLU A 217 -31.95 -14.26 36.01
C GLU A 217 -30.45 -13.91 36.00
N THR A 218 -29.60 -14.93 36.07
CA THR A 218 -28.14 -14.75 35.96
C THR A 218 -27.73 -14.23 34.59
N ARG A 219 -28.31 -14.72 33.48
CA ARG A 219 -28.00 -14.22 32.12
C ARG A 219 -28.56 -12.85 31.91
N ARG A 220 -29.78 -12.57 32.34
CA ARG A 220 -30.41 -11.25 32.30
C ARG A 220 -29.53 -10.22 33.02
N ARG A 221 -29.12 -10.52 34.26
CA ARG A 221 -28.20 -9.67 35.03
C ARG A 221 -26.88 -9.41 34.31
N LYS A 222 -26.25 -10.42 33.73
CA LYS A 222 -25.01 -10.27 32.96
C LYS A 222 -25.17 -9.36 31.74
N LEU A 223 -26.31 -9.41 31.04
CA LEU A 223 -26.58 -8.51 29.94
C LEU A 223 -26.73 -7.05 30.39
N TYR A 224 -27.44 -6.81 31.50
CA TYR A 224 -27.54 -5.48 32.12
C TYR A 224 -26.17 -4.97 32.60
N GLU A 225 -25.36 -5.82 33.25
CA GLU A 225 -23.98 -5.49 33.60
C GLU A 225 -23.14 -5.12 32.37
N GLY A 226 -23.33 -5.84 31.26
CA GLY A 226 -22.71 -5.54 29.97
C GLY A 226 -23.13 -4.18 29.40
N ILE A 227 -24.41 -3.85 29.46
CA ILE A 227 -24.94 -2.53 29.04
C ILE A 227 -24.31 -1.42 29.90
N GLN A 228 -24.23 -1.60 31.18
CA GLN A 228 -23.64 -0.64 32.12
C GLN A 228 -22.14 -0.48 31.88
N ALA A 229 -21.42 -1.59 31.64
CA ALA A 229 -20.00 -1.56 31.31
C ALA A 229 -19.74 -0.79 30.01
N ILE A 230 -20.61 -0.93 29.01
CA ILE A 230 -20.50 -0.15 27.75
C ILE A 230 -20.75 1.32 28.01
N ARG A 231 -21.72 1.67 28.81
CA ARG A 231 -22.00 3.06 29.21
C ARG A 231 -20.76 3.68 29.88
N GLU A 232 -20.15 3.00 30.84
CA GLU A 232 -18.90 3.46 31.47
C GLU A 232 -17.73 3.60 30.46
N ILE A 233 -17.63 2.68 29.50
CA ILE A 233 -16.63 2.75 28.43
C ILE A 233 -16.86 3.98 27.56
N TYR A 234 -18.12 4.26 27.19
CA TYR A 234 -18.47 5.38 26.33
C TYR A 234 -18.30 6.73 27.02
N GLU A 235 -18.69 6.82 28.29
CA GLU A 235 -18.61 8.06 29.08
C GLU A 235 -17.21 8.39 29.55
N HIS A 236 -16.42 7.37 29.92
CA HIS A 236 -15.14 7.54 30.64
C HIS A 236 -13.94 6.90 29.96
N ALA A 237 -14.11 6.23 28.83
CA ALA A 237 -13.07 5.45 28.13
C ALA A 237 -12.31 4.46 29.07
N ARG A 238 -13.02 3.85 30.04
CA ARG A 238 -12.45 2.95 31.05
C ARG A 238 -13.08 1.56 30.95
N GLY A 239 -12.26 0.54 30.81
CA GLY A 239 -12.68 -0.85 30.90
C GLY A 239 -11.80 -1.59 31.90
N ARG A 240 -12.33 -1.91 33.09
CA ARG A 240 -11.61 -2.66 34.13
C ARG A 240 -11.98 -4.15 34.04
N ALA A 241 -11.01 -5.00 33.70
CA ALA A 241 -11.16 -6.45 33.89
C ALA A 241 -9.83 -7.09 34.27
N LYS A 242 -9.87 -8.13 35.05
CA LYS A 242 -8.71 -9.00 35.26
C LYS A 242 -8.63 -9.96 34.08
N PRO A 243 -7.44 -10.21 33.51
CA PRO A 243 -7.26 -11.20 32.46
C PRO A 243 -7.69 -12.59 32.99
N ILE A 244 -8.49 -13.29 32.21
CA ILE A 244 -8.86 -14.69 32.49
C ILE A 244 -8.13 -15.54 31.43
N PRO A 245 -7.08 -16.31 31.80
CA PRO A 245 -6.22 -16.99 30.83
C PRO A 245 -6.97 -17.84 29.82
N GLN A 246 -8.03 -18.54 30.23
CA GLN A 246 -8.83 -19.38 29.34
C GLN A 246 -9.62 -18.57 28.30
N ILE A 247 -10.06 -17.37 28.63
CA ILE A 247 -10.76 -16.45 27.72
C ILE A 247 -9.74 -15.73 26.84
N CYS A 248 -8.64 -15.30 27.43
CA CYS A 248 -7.59 -14.58 26.67
C CYS A 248 -6.95 -15.45 25.60
N ALA A 249 -6.80 -16.75 25.83
CA ALA A 249 -6.21 -17.67 24.86
C ALA A 249 -6.99 -17.77 23.54
N VAL A 250 -8.31 -17.56 23.58
CA VAL A 250 -9.21 -17.65 22.42
C VAL A 250 -9.83 -16.31 22.03
N CYS A 251 -9.37 -15.24 22.64
CA CYS A 251 -9.93 -13.90 22.45
C CYS A 251 -9.47 -13.29 21.12
N GLY A 252 -10.40 -12.99 20.22
CA GLY A 252 -10.10 -12.38 18.91
C GLY A 252 -9.46 -10.99 18.97
N VAL A 253 -9.40 -10.33 20.14
CA VAL A 253 -8.71 -9.06 20.34
C VAL A 253 -7.52 -9.17 21.32
N ASN A 254 -7.02 -10.40 21.55
CA ASN A 254 -5.94 -10.63 22.53
C ASN A 254 -4.67 -9.85 22.16
N GLN A 255 -4.28 -9.82 20.90
CA GLN A 255 -3.12 -9.05 20.45
C GLN A 255 -3.31 -7.55 20.68
N ALA A 256 -4.50 -7.01 20.36
CA ALA A 256 -4.84 -5.63 20.65
C ALA A 256 -4.81 -5.37 22.17
N CYS A 257 -5.34 -6.28 22.97
CA CYS A 257 -5.35 -6.17 24.43
C CYS A 257 -3.93 -6.13 24.99
N GLN A 258 -3.05 -7.03 24.56
CA GLN A 258 -1.63 -7.02 24.97
C GLN A 258 -0.94 -5.74 24.51
N PHE A 259 -1.22 -5.27 23.31
CA PHE A 259 -0.65 -4.05 22.76
C PHE A 259 -1.10 -2.81 23.54
N TYR A 260 -2.42 -2.66 23.80
CA TYR A 260 -2.98 -1.48 24.46
C TYR A 260 -2.73 -1.41 25.96
N PHE A 261 -2.63 -2.54 26.63
CA PHE A 261 -2.49 -2.60 28.09
C PHE A 261 -1.06 -2.91 28.56
N ASN A 262 -0.10 -2.91 27.65
CA ASN A 262 1.30 -2.85 28.02
C ASN A 262 1.62 -1.41 28.47
N ASP A 263 2.11 -1.25 29.69
CA ASP A 263 2.28 0.06 30.34
C ASP A 263 3.53 0.85 29.87
N SER A 264 4.33 0.32 28.94
CA SER A 264 5.57 0.94 28.47
C SER A 264 5.36 2.26 27.69
N GLN A 265 4.18 2.49 27.10
CA GLN A 265 3.90 3.67 26.29
C GLN A 265 2.63 4.41 26.71
N PRO A 266 2.58 5.75 26.60
CA PRO A 266 1.37 6.54 26.87
C PRO A 266 0.16 6.11 26.02
N PRO A 267 -1.10 6.27 26.55
CA PRO A 267 -2.31 5.78 25.85
C PRO A 267 -2.53 6.35 24.45
N ASN A 268 -2.18 7.62 24.21
CA ASN A 268 -2.30 8.27 22.92
C ASN A 268 -1.33 7.70 21.86
N ILE A 269 -0.10 7.35 22.26
CA ILE A 269 0.85 6.64 21.39
C ILE A 269 0.31 5.24 21.08
N ARG A 270 -0.12 4.49 22.08
CA ARG A 270 -0.67 3.15 21.87
C ARG A 270 -1.82 3.17 20.87
N ARG A 271 -2.73 4.16 20.97
CA ARG A 271 -3.81 4.37 19.99
C ARG A 271 -3.28 4.66 18.59
N TYR A 272 -2.28 5.53 18.45
CA TYR A 272 -1.69 5.88 17.19
C TYR A 272 -0.98 4.69 16.52
N LEU A 273 -0.15 3.96 17.28
CA LEU A 273 0.56 2.77 16.78
C LEU A 273 -0.41 1.66 16.37
N TRP A 274 -1.48 1.46 17.15
CA TRP A 274 -2.52 0.49 16.79
C TRP A 274 -3.21 0.86 15.50
N ARG A 275 -3.56 2.12 15.30
CA ARG A 275 -4.15 2.60 14.05
C ARG A 275 -3.23 2.32 12.87
N LEU A 276 -1.94 2.64 12.97
CA LEU A 276 -0.97 2.35 11.91
C LEU A 276 -0.84 0.85 11.64
N ARG A 277 -0.88 0.03 12.68
CA ARG A 277 -0.88 -1.43 12.54
C ARG A 277 -2.08 -1.92 11.74
N MET A 278 -3.28 -1.43 12.07
CA MET A 278 -4.51 -1.80 11.37
C MET A 278 -4.53 -1.30 9.92
N GLU A 279 -4.10 -0.07 9.67
CA GLU A 279 -3.96 0.47 8.30
C GLU A 279 -2.98 -0.38 7.47
N THR A 280 -1.87 -0.81 8.05
CA THR A 280 -0.90 -1.69 7.38
C THR A 280 -1.50 -3.06 7.06
N LEU A 281 -2.30 -3.63 7.94
CA LEU A 281 -2.99 -4.91 7.71
C LEU A 281 -4.12 -4.78 6.68
N GLU A 282 -4.89 -3.69 6.70
CA GLU A 282 -5.94 -3.40 5.73
C GLU A 282 -5.36 -3.28 4.31
N GLU A 283 -4.25 -2.54 4.17
CA GLU A 283 -3.56 -2.42 2.89
C GLU A 283 -3.00 -3.76 2.40
N LYS A 284 -2.50 -4.60 3.31
CA LYS A 284 -2.11 -5.98 2.99
C LYS A 284 -3.28 -6.79 2.45
N GLY A 285 -4.44 -6.73 3.09
CA GLY A 285 -5.65 -7.43 2.64
C GLY A 285 -6.05 -7.03 1.22
N LEU A 286 -6.11 -5.73 0.93
CA LEU A 286 -6.40 -5.21 -0.41
C LEU A 286 -5.40 -5.72 -1.46
N ASN A 287 -4.11 -5.66 -1.16
CA ASN A 287 -3.06 -6.16 -2.04
C ASN A 287 -3.16 -7.67 -2.29
N GLN A 288 -3.42 -8.44 -1.24
CA GLN A 288 -3.52 -9.90 -1.35
C GLN A 288 -4.75 -10.34 -2.14
N GLY A 289 -5.89 -9.70 -1.95
CA GLY A 289 -7.11 -10.01 -2.69
C GLY A 289 -6.92 -9.87 -4.21
N TRP A 290 -6.32 -8.75 -4.66
CA TRP A 290 -6.00 -8.54 -6.07
C TRP A 290 -4.97 -9.55 -6.60
N LYS A 291 -3.87 -9.77 -5.86
CA LYS A 291 -2.82 -10.72 -6.23
C LYS A 291 -3.34 -12.14 -6.34
N TRP A 292 -4.20 -12.55 -5.41
CA TRP A 292 -4.81 -13.87 -5.45
C TRP A 292 -5.66 -14.03 -6.71
N LYS A 293 -6.53 -13.08 -6.99
CA LYS A 293 -7.40 -13.10 -8.17
C LYS A 293 -6.59 -13.14 -9.47
N SER A 294 -5.60 -12.27 -9.61
CA SER A 294 -4.80 -12.19 -10.82
C SER A 294 -4.03 -13.48 -11.12
N LYS A 295 -3.52 -14.17 -10.09
CA LYS A 295 -2.78 -15.43 -10.24
C LYS A 295 -3.65 -16.60 -10.70
N HIS A 296 -4.95 -16.59 -10.38
CA HIS A 296 -5.89 -17.64 -10.77
C HIS A 296 -6.50 -17.46 -12.16
N LEU A 297 -6.27 -16.32 -12.81
CA LEU A 297 -6.71 -16.08 -14.17
C LEU A 297 -5.88 -16.91 -15.17
N PRO A 298 -6.47 -17.37 -16.30
CA PRO A 298 -5.73 -17.97 -17.40
C PRO A 298 -4.58 -17.06 -17.88
N ALA A 299 -3.48 -17.65 -18.35
CA ALA A 299 -2.32 -16.91 -18.81
C ALA A 299 -2.67 -15.89 -19.92
N ALA A 300 -3.53 -16.27 -20.86
CA ALA A 300 -4.00 -15.36 -21.92
C ALA A 300 -4.67 -14.11 -21.35
N THR A 301 -5.58 -14.29 -20.39
CA THR A 301 -6.27 -13.18 -19.72
C THR A 301 -5.30 -12.30 -18.93
N ARG A 302 -4.31 -12.89 -18.26
CA ARG A 302 -3.29 -12.12 -17.53
C ARG A 302 -2.43 -11.27 -18.49
N VAL A 303 -2.15 -11.81 -19.69
CA VAL A 303 -1.43 -11.06 -20.75
C VAL A 303 -2.28 -9.89 -21.27
N GLU A 304 -3.59 -10.11 -21.51
CA GLU A 304 -4.50 -9.03 -21.91
C GLU A 304 -4.59 -7.91 -20.87
N LEU A 305 -4.57 -8.28 -19.58
CA LEU A 305 -4.55 -7.32 -18.47
C LEU A 305 -3.19 -6.63 -18.27
N GLY A 306 -2.15 -7.03 -19.00
CA GLY A 306 -0.81 -6.45 -18.91
C GLY A 306 -0.08 -6.75 -17.59
N ILE A 307 -0.49 -7.78 -16.85
CA ILE A 307 0.12 -8.22 -15.58
C ILE A 307 1.05 -9.41 -15.76
N THR A 308 1.03 -10.03 -16.93
CA THR A 308 1.86 -11.19 -17.31
C THR A 308 2.42 -10.95 -18.70
N ASP A 309 3.65 -11.36 -18.91
CA ASP A 309 4.25 -11.50 -20.23
C ASP A 309 4.57 -12.97 -20.49
N SER A 310 4.44 -13.45 -21.72
CA SER A 310 4.53 -14.87 -22.05
C SER A 310 5.42 -15.13 -23.27
N GLY A 311 5.74 -16.40 -23.51
CA GLY A 311 6.51 -16.82 -24.67
C GLY A 311 8.02 -16.83 -24.45
N TYR A 312 8.46 -16.92 -23.20
CA TYR A 312 9.86 -16.96 -22.85
C TYR A 312 10.45 -18.37 -22.84
N GLN A 313 11.73 -18.47 -23.19
CA GLN A 313 12.55 -19.66 -23.03
C GLN A 313 13.85 -19.30 -22.29
N ILE A 314 14.38 -20.23 -21.51
CA ILE A 314 15.67 -20.04 -20.84
C ILE A 314 16.78 -20.20 -21.86
N ALA A 315 17.59 -19.15 -22.03
CA ALA A 315 18.78 -19.19 -22.89
C ALA A 315 20.06 -19.51 -22.09
N ASP A 316 20.16 -18.97 -20.87
CA ASP A 316 21.32 -19.15 -20.02
C ASP A 316 20.93 -19.07 -18.54
N VAL A 317 21.61 -19.84 -17.69
CA VAL A 317 21.38 -19.89 -16.25
C VAL A 317 22.70 -19.90 -15.51
N THR A 318 22.86 -18.95 -14.62
CA THR A 318 23.89 -18.96 -13.58
C THR A 318 23.24 -18.87 -12.20
N ALA A 319 23.95 -19.13 -11.11
CA ALA A 319 23.41 -18.99 -9.75
C ALA A 319 22.86 -17.57 -9.45
N LYS A 320 23.25 -16.56 -10.24
CA LYS A 320 22.90 -15.15 -10.01
C LYS A 320 22.07 -14.51 -11.12
N ARG A 321 21.91 -15.16 -12.27
CA ARG A 321 21.23 -14.59 -13.46
C ARG A 321 20.55 -15.68 -14.26
N VAL A 322 19.35 -15.41 -14.70
CA VAL A 322 18.59 -16.23 -15.65
C VAL A 322 18.28 -15.37 -16.87
N ARG A 323 18.82 -15.71 -18.01
CA ARG A 323 18.50 -15.04 -19.27
C ARG A 323 17.33 -15.73 -19.93
N LEU A 324 16.24 -14.99 -20.07
CA LEU A 324 15.02 -15.40 -20.72
C LEU A 324 14.92 -14.72 -22.08
N VAL A 325 14.69 -15.48 -23.15
CA VAL A 325 14.54 -14.98 -24.52
C VAL A 325 13.13 -15.24 -25.04
N LYS A 326 12.63 -14.33 -25.86
CA LYS A 326 11.35 -14.48 -26.58
C LYS A 326 11.46 -13.92 -28.00
N GLY A 327 10.47 -14.21 -28.87
CA GLY A 327 10.48 -13.81 -30.28
C GLY A 327 10.27 -12.32 -30.53
N ASP A 328 9.71 -11.60 -29.56
CA ASP A 328 9.43 -10.17 -29.62
C ASP A 328 9.97 -9.46 -28.36
N HIS A 329 9.86 -8.13 -28.33
CA HIS A 329 10.34 -7.33 -27.21
C HIS A 329 9.64 -7.71 -25.89
N PRO A 330 10.40 -7.96 -24.78
CA PRO A 330 9.83 -8.21 -23.46
C PRO A 330 8.89 -7.08 -22.98
N ASN A 331 7.78 -7.45 -22.37
CA ASN A 331 6.79 -6.49 -21.85
C ASN A 331 6.94 -6.28 -20.33
N VAL A 332 8.17 -6.26 -19.84
CA VAL A 332 8.57 -5.98 -18.47
C VAL A 332 9.59 -4.86 -18.46
N LEU A 333 9.90 -4.31 -17.30
CA LEU A 333 10.84 -3.21 -17.15
C LEU A 333 11.95 -3.59 -16.15
N PRO A 334 13.18 -3.10 -16.30
CA PRO A 334 14.21 -3.24 -15.29
C PRO A 334 13.73 -2.69 -13.96
N GLY A 335 13.98 -3.45 -12.87
CA GLY A 335 13.47 -3.16 -11.53
C GLY A 335 12.10 -3.77 -11.22
N ASP A 336 11.38 -4.31 -12.20
CA ASP A 336 10.15 -5.05 -11.95
C ASP A 336 10.49 -6.33 -11.15
N THR A 337 9.80 -6.53 -10.02
CA THR A 337 9.85 -7.81 -9.32
C THR A 337 8.85 -8.77 -9.98
N VAL A 338 9.28 -10.00 -10.22
CA VAL A 338 8.51 -10.94 -11.05
C VAL A 338 8.49 -12.36 -10.47
N ILE A 339 7.46 -13.12 -10.87
CA ILE A 339 7.44 -14.59 -10.76
C ILE A 339 7.61 -15.15 -12.17
N VAL A 340 8.60 -16.01 -12.35
CA VAL A 340 8.79 -16.77 -13.59
C VAL A 340 8.24 -18.17 -13.40
N SER A 341 7.33 -18.61 -14.28
CA SER A 341 6.67 -19.90 -14.15
C SER A 341 6.37 -20.57 -15.50
N ALA A 342 6.05 -21.85 -15.48
CA ALA A 342 5.61 -22.62 -16.67
C ALA A 342 4.11 -22.39 -16.94
N GLY A 343 3.67 -21.14 -17.04
CA GLY A 343 2.31 -20.72 -17.39
C GLY A 343 1.40 -20.40 -16.21
N SER A 344 1.69 -20.88 -15.00
CA SER A 344 0.94 -20.52 -13.78
C SER A 344 1.88 -20.13 -12.63
N PRO A 345 1.76 -18.92 -12.07
CA PRO A 345 2.56 -18.50 -10.93
C PRO A 345 2.20 -19.21 -9.61
N LEU A 346 1.16 -20.03 -9.61
CA LEU A 346 0.69 -20.80 -8.44
C LEU A 346 1.26 -22.22 -8.38
N THR A 347 1.74 -22.74 -9.51
CA THR A 347 2.22 -24.12 -9.61
C THR A 347 3.75 -24.16 -9.75
N THR A 348 4.39 -25.14 -9.15
CA THR A 348 5.81 -25.43 -9.34
C THR A 348 6.03 -26.16 -10.67
N PRO A 349 7.15 -25.94 -11.35
CA PRO A 349 8.28 -25.09 -10.94
C PRO A 349 8.07 -23.61 -11.24
N ASN A 350 8.36 -22.75 -10.28
CA ASN A 350 8.41 -21.29 -10.44
C ASN A 350 9.52 -20.70 -9.55
N PHE A 351 9.97 -19.49 -9.86
CA PHE A 351 10.86 -18.74 -8.99
C PHE A 351 10.53 -17.25 -9.03
N THR A 352 10.91 -16.53 -7.97
CA THR A 352 10.80 -15.08 -7.88
C THR A 352 12.14 -14.41 -8.12
N GLY A 353 12.11 -13.23 -8.71
CA GLY A 353 13.32 -12.46 -8.99
C GLY A 353 13.00 -11.04 -9.40
N GLU A 354 14.02 -10.30 -9.79
CA GLU A 354 13.92 -8.95 -10.31
C GLU A 354 14.50 -8.89 -11.73
N VAL A 355 13.83 -8.16 -12.61
CA VAL A 355 14.36 -7.87 -13.95
C VAL A 355 15.56 -6.93 -13.79
N SER A 356 16.77 -7.44 -14.02
CA SER A 356 17.99 -6.67 -13.87
C SER A 356 18.37 -5.91 -15.14
N GLU A 357 18.19 -6.54 -16.29
CA GLU A 357 18.54 -5.99 -17.59
C GLU A 357 17.49 -6.38 -18.62
N LEU A 358 17.36 -5.58 -19.67
CA LEU A 358 16.44 -5.80 -20.75
C LEU A 358 17.15 -5.54 -22.09
N ASP A 359 17.01 -6.47 -23.03
CA ASP A 359 17.44 -6.34 -24.41
C ASP A 359 16.23 -6.43 -25.37
N LYS A 360 16.47 -6.23 -26.66
CA LYS A 360 15.43 -6.26 -27.69
C LYS A 360 14.51 -7.48 -27.66
N ASN A 361 15.03 -8.64 -27.30
CA ASN A 361 14.31 -9.94 -27.23
C ASN A 361 14.73 -10.79 -26.02
N SER A 362 15.33 -10.20 -25.02
CA SER A 362 15.65 -10.93 -23.78
C SER A 362 15.45 -10.08 -22.54
N ALA A 363 15.11 -10.77 -21.45
CA ALA A 363 15.10 -10.20 -20.10
C ALA A 363 16.06 -11.02 -19.23
N ILE A 364 16.90 -10.35 -18.45
CA ILE A 364 17.76 -10.97 -17.46
C ILE A 364 17.12 -10.82 -16.09
N ILE A 365 16.84 -11.95 -15.45
CA ILE A 365 16.26 -12.01 -14.12
C ILE A 365 17.32 -12.34 -13.09
N ALA A 366 17.40 -11.53 -12.05
CA ALA A 366 18.18 -11.82 -10.85
C ALA A 366 17.28 -12.58 -9.86
N PRO A 367 17.46 -13.90 -9.64
CA PRO A 367 16.59 -14.68 -8.75
C PRO A 367 16.82 -14.31 -7.29
N PHE A 368 15.77 -14.35 -6.46
CA PHE A 368 15.85 -14.08 -5.03
C PHE A 368 16.25 -15.30 -4.20
N GLY A 369 16.35 -16.47 -4.79
CA GLY A 369 16.70 -17.72 -4.12
C GLY A 369 17.17 -18.76 -5.13
N ASP A 370 17.24 -20.01 -4.70
CA ASP A 370 17.65 -21.12 -5.54
C ASP A 370 16.67 -21.36 -6.68
N LEU A 371 17.19 -21.70 -7.85
CA LEU A 371 16.38 -21.97 -9.03
C LEU A 371 15.81 -23.39 -8.96
N PRO A 372 14.50 -23.56 -9.19
CA PRO A 372 13.89 -24.87 -9.22
C PRO A 372 14.35 -25.65 -10.47
N THR A 373 14.50 -26.94 -10.32
CA THR A 373 14.72 -27.85 -11.45
C THR A 373 13.44 -27.99 -12.30
N GLY A 374 13.58 -28.15 -13.62
CA GLY A 374 12.47 -28.48 -14.50
C GLY A 374 11.88 -27.32 -15.31
N LEU A 375 12.39 -26.10 -15.20
CA LEU A 375 11.92 -24.96 -16.02
C LEU A 375 12.45 -24.95 -17.46
N GLN A 376 13.53 -25.65 -17.74
CA GLN A 376 14.32 -25.51 -18.99
C GLN A 376 13.59 -25.89 -20.28
N ASN A 377 12.51 -26.67 -20.22
CA ASN A 377 11.81 -27.17 -21.40
C ASN A 377 10.39 -26.62 -21.55
N HIS A 378 10.07 -25.55 -20.80
CA HIS A 378 8.73 -24.99 -20.79
C HIS A 378 8.69 -23.62 -21.48
N ASN A 379 7.52 -23.30 -22.04
CA ASN A 379 7.16 -21.96 -22.45
C ASN A 379 6.85 -21.18 -21.18
N LEU A 380 7.67 -20.19 -20.83
CA LEU A 380 7.59 -19.52 -19.55
C LEU A 380 6.77 -18.24 -19.63
N THR A 381 6.14 -17.90 -18.50
CA THR A 381 5.50 -16.62 -18.26
C THR A 381 6.27 -15.84 -17.19
N ILE A 382 6.26 -14.53 -17.33
CA ILE A 382 6.75 -13.56 -16.35
C ILE A 382 5.54 -12.81 -15.80
N ASP A 383 5.20 -13.03 -14.55
CA ASP A 383 4.11 -12.36 -13.86
C ASP A 383 4.67 -11.26 -12.93
N LEU A 384 4.11 -10.05 -12.97
CA LEU A 384 4.50 -8.97 -12.06
C LEU A 384 4.19 -9.35 -10.61
N TYR A 385 5.14 -9.11 -9.72
CA TYR A 385 5.05 -9.46 -8.31
C TYR A 385 5.52 -8.31 -7.42
N ASP A 386 4.70 -7.89 -6.47
CA ASP A 386 5.12 -6.91 -5.47
C ASP A 386 5.61 -7.60 -4.20
N VAL A 387 6.73 -7.16 -3.69
CA VAL A 387 7.29 -7.64 -2.42
C VAL A 387 6.39 -7.19 -1.26
N ASP A 388 5.99 -8.14 -0.42
CA ASP A 388 5.21 -7.84 0.78
C ASP A 388 6.10 -7.26 1.89
N LEU A 389 6.10 -5.95 2.03
CA LEU A 389 6.82 -5.24 3.09
C LEU A 389 6.05 -5.17 4.43
N THR A 390 4.83 -5.67 4.47
CA THR A 390 3.93 -5.55 5.63
C THR A 390 4.55 -6.10 6.91
N ARG A 391 5.21 -7.26 6.83
CA ARG A 391 5.87 -7.87 8.01
C ARG A 391 6.94 -6.93 8.59
N ARG A 392 7.73 -6.26 7.76
CA ARG A 392 8.75 -5.30 8.20
C ARG A 392 8.12 -4.07 8.83
N GLN A 393 7.07 -3.54 8.23
CA GLN A 393 6.32 -2.39 8.75
C GLN A 393 5.66 -2.71 10.12
N LEU A 394 5.04 -3.88 10.26
CA LEU A 394 4.48 -4.34 11.54
C LEU A 394 5.56 -4.49 12.62
N ARG A 395 6.71 -5.10 12.28
CA ARG A 395 7.86 -5.20 13.20
C ARG A 395 8.38 -3.82 13.62
N SER A 396 8.35 -2.82 12.73
CA SER A 396 8.75 -1.45 13.02
C SER A 396 7.79 -0.76 14.00
N VAL A 397 6.48 -0.94 13.81
CA VAL A 397 5.47 -0.45 14.74
C VAL A 397 5.63 -1.11 16.13
N ASP A 398 5.85 -2.42 16.16
CA ASP A 398 6.09 -3.17 17.41
C ASP A 398 7.42 -2.75 18.08
N ALA A 399 8.43 -2.33 17.31
CA ALA A 399 9.69 -1.83 17.86
C ALA A 399 9.49 -0.51 18.62
N VAL A 400 8.71 0.43 18.07
CA VAL A 400 8.36 1.68 18.78
C VAL A 400 7.58 1.39 20.06
N HIS A 401 6.67 0.43 20.01
CA HIS A 401 5.87 0.05 21.20
C HIS A 401 6.75 -0.44 22.34
N ARG A 402 7.85 -1.13 22.01
CA ARG A 402 8.80 -1.70 23.00
C ARG A 402 10.02 -0.82 23.25
N ALA A 403 10.18 0.27 22.49
CA ALA A 403 11.35 1.12 22.58
C ALA A 403 11.41 1.85 23.93
N GLU A 404 12.59 1.90 24.48
CA GLU A 404 12.93 2.61 25.71
C GLU A 404 14.07 3.60 25.45
N GLY A 405 14.40 4.42 26.42
CA GLY A 405 15.51 5.33 26.35
C GLY A 405 15.33 6.50 25.37
N ARG A 406 16.45 7.03 24.89
CA ARG A 406 16.51 8.28 24.12
C ARG A 406 15.78 8.20 22.77
N ALA A 407 15.92 7.12 22.04
CA ALA A 407 15.24 6.90 20.74
C ALA A 407 13.71 6.91 20.87
N SER A 408 13.19 6.33 21.97
CA SER A 408 11.77 6.39 22.31
C SER A 408 11.31 7.81 22.63
N GLU A 409 12.09 8.60 23.36
CA GLU A 409 11.79 10.01 23.64
C GLU A 409 11.70 10.82 22.36
N VAL A 410 12.68 10.69 21.46
CA VAL A 410 12.69 11.40 20.15
C VAL A 410 11.45 11.04 19.34
N THR A 411 11.10 9.75 19.28
CA THR A 411 9.91 9.29 18.57
C THR A 411 8.63 9.90 19.18
N ARG A 412 8.49 9.94 20.53
CA ARG A 412 7.35 10.56 21.19
C ARG A 412 7.25 12.06 20.92
N ARG A 413 8.38 12.75 20.81
CA ARG A 413 8.45 14.19 20.49
C ARG A 413 8.06 14.46 19.04
N ILE A 414 8.51 13.64 18.09
CA ILE A 414 8.07 13.72 16.69
C ILE A 414 6.55 13.51 16.58
N LEU A 415 6.00 12.55 17.33
CA LEU A 415 4.56 12.27 17.37
C LEU A 415 3.75 13.32 18.14
N GLY A 416 4.39 14.31 18.75
CA GLY A 416 3.75 15.40 19.50
C GLY A 416 3.10 14.94 20.81
N VAL A 417 3.60 13.88 21.41
CA VAL A 417 3.18 13.39 22.74
C VAL A 417 3.91 14.12 23.87
N GLU A 418 5.17 14.43 23.59
CA GLU A 418 6.00 15.28 24.42
C GLU A 418 6.44 16.47 23.58
N PRO A 419 6.56 17.68 24.14
CA PRO A 419 7.05 18.83 23.39
C PRO A 419 8.52 18.63 23.01
N PRO A 420 8.92 18.97 21.77
CA PRO A 420 10.32 19.02 21.37
C PRO A 420 11.08 20.05 22.21
N ARG A 421 12.34 19.77 22.49
CA ARG A 421 13.19 20.73 23.23
C ARG A 421 13.69 21.82 22.28
N LYS A 422 13.91 23.01 22.84
CA LYS A 422 14.51 24.11 22.12
C LYS A 422 15.93 23.76 21.67
N PRO A 423 16.39 24.31 20.53
CA PRO A 423 17.74 24.05 20.04
C PRO A 423 18.78 24.55 21.04
N ASN A 424 19.91 23.88 21.06
CA ASN A 424 21.11 24.37 21.75
C ASN A 424 21.64 25.62 21.04
N ALA A 425 22.54 26.34 21.68
CA ALA A 425 23.22 27.44 21.04
C ALA A 425 23.96 26.97 19.76
N LEU A 426 23.84 27.77 18.69
CA LEU A 426 24.54 27.48 17.45
C LEU A 426 26.04 27.59 17.67
N THR A 427 26.80 26.54 17.38
CA THR A 427 28.25 26.53 17.45
C THR A 427 28.82 26.96 16.10
N GLN A 428 29.86 27.76 16.10
CA GLN A 428 30.61 28.01 14.87
C GLN A 428 31.30 26.73 14.41
N ILE A 429 31.03 26.33 13.18
CA ILE A 429 31.58 25.13 12.57
C ILE A 429 32.39 25.52 11.32
N ARG A 430 33.44 24.74 11.06
CA ARG A 430 34.17 24.83 9.81
C ARG A 430 33.57 23.85 8.83
N PHE A 431 33.08 24.34 7.68
CA PHE A 431 32.50 23.52 6.63
C PHE A 431 33.60 22.91 5.76
N TYR A 432 33.33 21.70 5.25
CA TYR A 432 34.22 20.97 4.33
C TYR A 432 33.91 21.33 2.87
N SER A 433 32.67 21.73 2.58
CA SER A 433 32.21 22.09 1.26
C SER A 433 31.94 23.56 1.13
N GLU A 434 31.94 24.07 -0.10
CA GLU A 434 31.39 25.41 -0.39
C GLU A 434 29.87 25.37 -0.32
N LEU A 435 29.30 26.02 0.66
CA LEU A 435 27.88 26.03 0.96
C LEU A 435 27.35 27.47 1.00
N ASN A 436 26.14 27.67 0.46
CA ASN A 436 25.45 28.93 0.60
C ASN A 436 24.94 29.16 2.05
N PRO A 437 24.58 30.41 2.42
CA PRO A 437 24.17 30.73 3.79
C PRO A 437 23.01 29.89 4.31
N ALA A 438 21.99 29.59 3.46
CA ALA A 438 20.84 28.76 3.87
C ALA A 438 21.21 27.27 4.10
N GLN A 439 22.18 26.74 3.34
CA GLN A 439 22.71 25.39 3.56
C GLN A 439 23.55 25.36 4.85
N GLN A 440 24.36 26.38 5.12
CA GLN A 440 25.11 26.49 6.36
C GLN A 440 24.21 26.58 7.58
N GLU A 441 23.17 27.41 7.53
CA GLU A 441 22.13 27.51 8.56
C GLU A 441 21.42 26.15 8.79
N ALA A 442 21.03 25.46 7.72
CA ALA A 442 20.39 24.15 7.81
C ALA A 442 21.26 23.14 8.57
N ILE A 443 22.56 23.12 8.31
CA ILE A 443 23.50 22.22 8.99
C ILE A 443 23.64 22.62 10.46
N GLN A 444 23.78 23.91 10.76
CA GLN A 444 23.86 24.40 12.12
C GLN A 444 22.62 24.06 12.93
N ILE A 445 21.42 24.31 12.40
CA ILE A 445 20.15 23.93 13.04
C ILE A 445 20.08 22.41 13.23
N GLY A 446 20.41 21.63 12.18
CA GLY A 446 20.47 20.19 12.26
C GLY A 446 21.39 19.70 13.38
N LEU A 447 22.57 20.26 13.55
CA LEU A 447 23.50 19.88 14.62
C LEU A 447 23.06 20.39 16.01
N ALA A 448 22.50 21.61 16.12
CA ALA A 448 22.04 22.19 17.36
C ALA A 448 20.76 21.60 17.95
N ALA A 449 19.91 21.02 17.10
CA ALA A 449 18.65 20.40 17.55
C ALA A 449 18.91 19.28 18.54
N PRO A 450 18.28 19.27 19.74
CA PRO A 450 18.51 18.20 20.70
C PRO A 450 17.71 16.93 20.37
N ASP A 451 16.53 17.05 19.78
CA ASP A 451 15.62 15.92 19.46
C ASP A 451 15.54 15.69 17.97
N TYR A 452 15.04 16.65 17.22
CA TYR A 452 15.00 16.60 15.78
C TYR A 452 14.92 17.98 15.13
N ALA A 453 15.32 18.06 13.88
CA ALA A 453 15.16 19.23 13.03
C ALA A 453 14.58 18.84 11.67
N VAL A 454 13.95 19.80 11.00
CA VAL A 454 13.39 19.66 9.67
C VAL A 454 14.12 20.58 8.69
N ILE A 455 14.56 20.03 7.56
CA ILE A 455 15.20 20.80 6.49
C ILE A 455 14.35 20.66 5.23
N LEU A 456 13.71 21.74 4.81
CA LEU A 456 12.90 21.79 3.62
C LEU A 456 13.77 22.21 2.44
N GLY A 457 13.93 21.33 1.48
CA GLY A 457 14.73 21.56 0.29
C GLY A 457 13.95 21.36 -1.01
N PRO A 458 13.45 22.43 -1.66
CA PRO A 458 12.92 22.40 -3.00
C PRO A 458 13.86 21.73 -4.02
N PRO A 459 13.38 21.46 -5.26
CA PRO A 459 14.20 20.84 -6.29
C PRO A 459 15.48 21.65 -6.57
N GLY A 460 16.62 20.96 -6.66
CA GLY A 460 17.88 21.56 -7.04
C GLY A 460 18.56 22.44 -5.97
N THR A 461 18.05 22.50 -4.74
CA THR A 461 18.62 23.32 -3.65
C THR A 461 19.79 22.68 -2.91
N GLY A 462 20.21 21.47 -3.30
CA GLY A 462 21.40 20.84 -2.75
C GLY A 462 21.17 20.07 -1.45
N LYS A 463 19.99 19.45 -1.23
CA LYS A 463 19.71 18.56 -0.08
C LYS A 463 20.84 17.56 0.16
N THR A 464 21.29 16.89 -0.88
CA THR A 464 22.37 15.89 -0.79
C THR A 464 23.69 16.50 -0.33
N ALA A 465 24.00 17.77 -0.70
CA ALA A 465 25.19 18.46 -0.20
C ALA A 465 25.10 18.71 1.31
N VAL A 466 23.94 19.12 1.79
CA VAL A 466 23.67 19.29 3.22
C VAL A 466 23.83 17.98 3.98
N ILE A 467 23.31 16.87 3.44
CA ILE A 467 23.42 15.54 4.06
C ILE A 467 24.89 15.10 4.15
N VAL A 468 25.64 15.23 3.07
CA VAL A 468 27.07 14.86 3.02
C VAL A 468 27.89 15.65 4.02
N GLU A 469 27.64 16.96 4.11
CA GLU A 469 28.31 17.81 5.09
C GLU A 469 27.93 17.45 6.53
N LEU A 470 26.64 17.19 6.81
CA LEU A 470 26.20 16.70 8.12
C LEU A 470 26.91 15.41 8.52
N LEU A 471 27.01 14.43 7.59
CA LEU A 471 27.70 13.16 7.82
C LEU A 471 29.20 13.40 8.10
N ALA A 472 29.86 14.32 7.37
CA ALA A 472 31.27 14.66 7.57
C ALA A 472 31.51 15.32 8.93
N GLN A 473 30.62 16.25 9.35
CA GLN A 473 30.71 16.89 10.66
C GLN A 473 30.51 15.88 11.80
N LEU A 474 29.50 15.00 11.69
CA LEU A 474 29.24 13.95 12.69
C LEU A 474 30.41 12.98 12.80
N ALA A 475 30.95 12.50 11.66
CA ALA A 475 32.11 11.62 11.65
C ALA A 475 33.35 12.24 12.32
N ARG A 476 33.57 13.57 12.11
CA ARG A 476 34.64 14.32 12.76
C ARG A 476 34.46 14.40 14.27
N GLU A 477 33.21 14.50 14.74
CA GLU A 477 32.89 14.51 16.17
C GLU A 477 32.92 13.11 16.80
N GLY A 478 33.27 12.07 16.04
CA GLY A 478 33.25 10.70 16.49
C GLY A 478 31.82 10.14 16.69
N LYS A 479 30.83 10.83 16.17
CA LYS A 479 29.43 10.42 16.21
C LYS A 479 29.07 9.52 15.04
N ARG A 480 28.21 8.57 15.30
CA ARG A 480 27.69 7.63 14.30
C ARG A 480 26.36 8.10 13.73
N ALA A 481 26.21 8.00 12.42
CA ALA A 481 25.02 8.42 11.72
C ALA A 481 24.39 7.26 10.91
N LEU A 482 23.05 7.19 10.92
CA LEU A 482 22.27 6.35 10.01
C LEU A 482 21.57 7.26 9.01
N ALA A 483 21.93 7.18 7.73
CA ALA A 483 21.25 7.91 6.66
C ALA A 483 20.30 6.97 5.91
N VAL A 484 19.01 7.33 5.87
CA VAL A 484 17.96 6.50 5.26
C VAL A 484 17.14 7.29 4.24
N SER A 485 16.74 6.59 3.17
CA SER A 485 15.76 7.10 2.20
C SER A 485 14.81 5.99 1.78
N ILE A 486 13.71 6.35 1.11
CA ILE A 486 12.75 5.36 0.60
C ILE A 486 13.31 4.60 -0.62
N THR A 487 14.14 5.23 -1.45
CA THR A 487 14.66 4.67 -2.71
C THR A 487 16.16 4.37 -2.65
N ASN A 488 16.60 3.32 -3.37
CA ASN A 488 18.03 3.03 -3.55
C ASN A 488 18.77 4.16 -4.26
N THR A 489 18.14 4.75 -5.29
CA THR A 489 18.72 5.87 -6.06
C THR A 489 19.09 7.05 -5.16
N ALA A 490 18.25 7.42 -4.21
CA ALA A 490 18.53 8.53 -3.29
C ALA A 490 19.71 8.19 -2.37
N VAL A 491 19.73 6.98 -1.81
CA VAL A 491 20.85 6.53 -0.97
C VAL A 491 22.17 6.51 -1.77
N ASP A 492 22.14 5.98 -3.00
CA ASP A 492 23.33 5.90 -3.86
C ASP A 492 23.84 7.29 -4.24
N ASN A 493 22.97 8.28 -4.47
CA ASN A 493 23.38 9.68 -4.71
C ASN A 493 24.19 10.25 -3.53
N ILE A 494 23.82 9.95 -2.28
CA ILE A 494 24.57 10.36 -1.11
C ILE A 494 25.93 9.69 -1.07
N VAL A 495 25.96 8.36 -1.32
CA VAL A 495 27.20 7.56 -1.33
C VAL A 495 28.16 8.06 -2.39
N GLU A 496 27.69 8.24 -3.64
CA GLU A 496 28.52 8.71 -4.74
C GLU A 496 29.12 10.10 -4.45
N ARG A 497 28.32 10.99 -3.86
CA ARG A 497 28.80 12.31 -3.48
C ARG A 497 29.82 12.29 -2.32
N LEU A 498 29.66 11.38 -1.36
CA LEU A 498 30.67 11.13 -0.33
C LEU A 498 32.00 10.68 -0.97
N LEU A 499 31.93 9.75 -1.91
CA LEU A 499 33.09 9.24 -2.64
C LEU A 499 33.76 10.34 -3.50
N ASP A 500 32.96 11.21 -4.16
CA ASP A 500 33.47 12.35 -4.95
C ASP A 500 34.26 13.36 -4.10
N GLN A 501 33.87 13.51 -2.84
CA GLN A 501 34.58 14.36 -1.88
C GLN A 501 35.74 13.64 -1.16
N GLY A 502 36.02 12.40 -1.52
CA GLY A 502 37.10 11.60 -0.93
C GLY A 502 36.79 10.99 0.43
N HIS A 503 35.54 11.05 0.89
CA HIS A 503 35.12 10.48 2.17
C HIS A 503 34.96 8.95 2.07
N LYS A 504 35.59 8.21 2.99
CA LYS A 504 35.57 6.73 3.04
C LYS A 504 34.96 6.16 4.32
N PHE A 505 34.31 6.98 5.14
CA PHE A 505 33.76 6.59 6.44
C PHE A 505 32.34 6.00 6.34
N GLY A 506 31.71 6.04 5.17
CA GLY A 506 30.33 5.57 4.95
C GLY A 506 30.27 4.16 4.40
N ILE A 507 29.34 3.36 4.91
CA ILE A 507 29.01 2.02 4.39
C ILE A 507 27.64 2.04 3.76
N ARG A 508 27.51 1.56 2.49
CA ARG A 508 26.27 1.31 1.79
C ARG A 508 25.77 -0.08 2.12
N PHE A 509 24.64 -0.17 2.81
CA PHE A 509 23.97 -1.42 3.15
C PHE A 509 22.65 -1.59 2.39
N GLY A 510 22.41 -2.80 1.84
CA GLY A 510 21.17 -3.11 1.10
C GLY A 510 21.37 -4.22 0.09
N ASN A 511 20.31 -4.51 -0.68
CA ASN A 511 20.38 -5.49 -1.77
C ASN A 511 21.38 -5.01 -2.83
N TRP A 512 22.46 -5.75 -3.00
CA TRP A 512 23.58 -5.39 -3.87
C TRP A 512 23.19 -5.26 -5.35
N PHE A 513 22.20 -6.00 -5.83
CA PHE A 513 21.69 -5.88 -7.19
C PHE A 513 21.04 -4.51 -7.49
N LYS A 514 20.59 -3.83 -6.42
CA LYS A 514 19.94 -2.51 -6.51
C LYS A 514 20.88 -1.35 -6.24
N ILE A 515 22.15 -1.62 -5.97
CA ILE A 515 23.18 -0.61 -5.73
C ILE A 515 23.86 -0.28 -7.05
N ARG A 516 23.93 1.00 -7.40
CA ARG A 516 24.59 1.45 -8.62
C ARG A 516 26.10 1.12 -8.58
N GLU A 517 26.69 0.89 -9.74
CA GLU A 517 28.08 0.45 -9.90
C GLU A 517 29.08 1.31 -9.11
N ARG A 518 28.94 2.63 -9.16
CA ARG A 518 29.83 3.54 -8.43
C ARG A 518 29.63 3.45 -6.91
N ALA A 519 28.38 3.40 -6.45
CA ALA A 519 28.05 3.28 -5.03
C ALA A 519 28.49 1.90 -4.46
N MET A 520 28.68 0.89 -5.32
CA MET A 520 29.15 -0.44 -4.96
C MET A 520 30.53 -0.41 -4.29
N GLN A 521 31.35 0.60 -4.54
CA GLN A 521 32.66 0.75 -3.89
C GLN A 521 32.55 0.89 -2.37
N ALA A 522 31.46 1.44 -1.87
CA ALA A 522 31.18 1.58 -0.44
C ALA A 522 30.20 0.51 0.08
N ALA A 523 29.78 -0.45 -0.76
CA ALA A 523 28.82 -1.48 -0.36
C ALA A 523 29.45 -2.46 0.63
N LEU A 524 28.73 -2.79 1.70
CA LEU A 524 29.17 -3.71 2.73
C LEU A 524 29.63 -5.04 2.14
N ILE A 525 28.86 -5.60 1.20
CA ILE A 525 29.20 -6.88 0.56
C ILE A 525 30.55 -6.83 -0.17
N ASN A 526 30.88 -5.71 -0.80
CA ASN A 526 32.14 -5.55 -1.50
C ASN A 526 33.33 -5.40 -0.54
N ILE A 527 33.08 -4.82 0.63
CA ILE A 527 34.10 -4.68 1.70
C ILE A 527 34.41 -6.04 2.33
N LEU A 528 33.38 -6.92 2.43
CA LEU A 528 33.46 -8.21 3.11
C LEU A 528 34.02 -9.35 2.25
N THR A 529 34.08 -9.22 0.93
CA THR A 529 34.52 -10.31 0.02
C THR A 529 35.96 -10.84 0.25
N ARG A 530 36.70 -10.29 1.20
CA ARG A 530 38.09 -10.65 1.53
C ARG A 530 38.23 -11.20 2.96
N GLU A 531 37.17 -11.40 3.71
CA GLU A 531 37.21 -11.82 5.11
C GLU A 531 36.87 -13.32 5.25
N GLU A 532 37.54 -14.04 6.13
CA GLU A 532 37.29 -15.47 6.36
C GLU A 532 35.96 -15.73 7.09
N ASP A 533 35.56 -14.85 8.01
CA ASP A 533 34.24 -14.90 8.68
C ASP A 533 33.40 -13.67 8.32
N MET A 534 32.66 -13.78 7.21
CA MET A 534 31.87 -12.68 6.67
C MET A 534 30.78 -12.18 7.62
N ALA A 535 30.17 -13.06 8.42
CA ALA A 535 29.08 -12.66 9.30
C ALA A 535 29.60 -11.82 10.48
N LEU A 536 30.66 -12.23 11.13
CA LEU A 536 31.29 -11.50 12.23
C LEU A 536 31.86 -10.16 11.76
N ALA A 537 32.57 -10.18 10.62
CA ALA A 537 33.13 -8.97 10.00
C ALA A 537 32.04 -7.98 9.61
N ALA A 538 30.88 -8.45 9.09
CA ALA A 538 29.73 -7.59 8.79
C ALA A 538 29.21 -6.87 10.04
N VAL A 539 29.01 -7.59 11.13
CA VAL A 539 28.56 -7.01 12.40
C VAL A 539 29.56 -5.97 12.92
N GLU A 540 30.85 -6.28 12.88
CA GLU A 540 31.89 -5.35 13.35
C GLU A 540 31.96 -4.09 12.48
N LYS A 541 31.95 -4.22 11.15
CA LYS A 541 31.92 -3.08 10.22
C LYS A 541 30.69 -2.23 10.45
N MET A 542 29.52 -2.82 10.60
CA MET A 542 28.28 -2.09 10.89
C MET A 542 28.29 -1.38 12.23
N ARG A 543 29.00 -1.91 13.24
CA ARG A 543 29.13 -1.28 14.58
C ARG A 543 30.17 -0.17 14.60
N THR A 544 31.22 -0.23 13.76
CA THR A 544 32.33 0.72 13.78
C THR A 544 32.25 1.83 12.72
N ALA A 545 31.42 1.68 11.68
CA ALA A 545 31.25 2.69 10.65
C ALA A 545 30.72 3.99 11.24
N ALA A 546 31.32 5.12 10.86
CA ALA A 546 30.84 6.44 11.25
C ALA A 546 29.49 6.79 10.58
N ALA A 547 29.25 6.27 9.37
CA ALA A 547 27.97 6.40 8.70
C ALA A 547 27.53 5.10 8.06
N VAL A 548 26.25 4.72 8.25
CA VAL A 548 25.56 3.65 7.53
C VAL A 548 24.48 4.27 6.65
N LEU A 549 24.49 3.92 5.35
CA LEU A 549 23.57 4.44 4.35
C LEU A 549 22.73 3.31 3.79
N THR A 550 21.40 3.40 3.95
CA THR A 550 20.50 2.30 3.61
C THR A 550 19.09 2.79 3.26
N THR A 551 18.22 1.90 2.77
CA THR A 551 16.80 2.24 2.62
C THR A 551 16.04 2.04 3.93
N CYS A 552 14.89 2.71 4.11
CA CYS A 552 14.00 2.52 5.26
C CYS A 552 13.64 1.04 5.47
N SER A 553 13.37 0.32 4.37
CA SER A 553 13.07 -1.12 4.41
C SER A 553 14.25 -1.94 4.94
N SER A 554 15.49 -1.63 4.51
CA SER A 554 16.69 -2.34 4.97
C SER A 554 17.12 -1.93 6.38
N ALA A 555 16.76 -0.73 6.84
CA ALA A 555 16.99 -0.30 8.23
C ALA A 555 16.25 -1.18 9.26
N SER A 556 15.20 -1.90 8.82
CA SER A 556 14.48 -2.87 9.67
C SER A 556 15.20 -4.20 9.88
N LEU A 557 16.30 -4.45 9.18
CA LEU A 557 17.06 -5.72 9.29
C LEU A 557 17.92 -5.74 10.55
N ASP A 558 18.06 -6.93 11.13
CA ASP A 558 18.69 -7.10 12.43
C ASP A 558 20.17 -6.67 12.46
N LEU A 559 20.88 -6.78 11.33
CA LEU A 559 22.25 -6.30 11.21
C LEU A 559 22.37 -4.78 11.42
N VAL A 560 21.41 -4.00 10.92
CA VAL A 560 21.35 -2.54 11.13
C VAL A 560 20.90 -2.24 12.56
N LYS A 561 19.92 -2.98 13.08
CA LYS A 561 19.41 -2.85 14.46
C LYS A 561 20.45 -3.17 15.53
N ALA A 562 21.45 -3.97 15.23
CA ALA A 562 22.57 -4.25 16.14
C ALA A 562 23.46 -3.01 16.37
N GLY A 563 23.34 -1.97 15.52
CA GLY A 563 24.01 -0.69 15.66
C GLY A 563 23.10 0.33 16.36
N HIS A 564 23.70 1.12 17.29
CA HIS A 564 23.07 2.33 17.82
C HIS A 564 23.71 3.54 17.16
N PHE A 565 22.92 4.57 16.83
CA PHE A 565 23.40 5.76 16.14
C PHE A 565 23.09 7.02 16.95
N ASP A 566 24.03 7.97 16.95
CA ASP A 566 23.79 9.28 17.60
C ASP A 566 22.74 10.08 16.81
N VAL A 567 22.73 9.97 15.47
CA VAL A 567 21.85 10.72 14.60
C VAL A 567 21.30 9.86 13.47
N VAL A 568 19.98 9.93 13.23
CA VAL A 568 19.35 9.40 12.03
C VAL A 568 18.99 10.55 11.08
N ILE A 569 19.43 10.44 9.83
CA ILE A 569 19.15 11.42 8.77
C ILE A 569 18.19 10.78 7.76
N PHE A 570 17.02 11.39 7.60
CA PHE A 570 16.01 10.96 6.64
C PHE A 570 16.06 11.83 5.40
N GLU A 571 16.26 11.22 4.22
CA GLU A 571 16.16 11.88 2.92
C GLU A 571 14.84 11.52 2.25
N GLU A 572 14.29 12.43 1.43
CA GLU A 572 12.97 12.28 0.77
C GLU A 572 11.85 11.95 1.75
N SER A 573 11.91 12.57 2.93
CA SER A 573 11.02 12.27 4.06
C SER A 573 9.53 12.57 3.81
N SER A 574 9.21 13.33 2.76
CA SER A 574 7.82 13.53 2.30
C SER A 574 7.15 12.25 1.79
N GLN A 575 7.94 11.23 1.40
CA GLN A 575 7.43 9.93 0.94
C GLN A 575 7.50 8.82 1.98
N ILE A 576 8.20 9.06 3.09
CA ILE A 576 8.40 8.06 4.13
C ILE A 576 7.15 8.03 5.02
N ARG A 577 6.45 6.90 5.03
CA ARG A 577 5.36 6.65 5.99
C ARG A 577 5.93 6.47 7.39
N MET A 578 5.13 6.76 8.41
CA MET A 578 5.57 6.59 9.80
C MET A 578 5.99 5.16 10.13
N GLN A 579 5.25 4.14 9.64
CA GLN A 579 5.60 2.73 9.83
C GLN A 579 6.92 2.33 9.15
N ASP A 580 7.35 3.04 8.10
CA ASP A 580 8.64 2.82 7.45
C ASP A 580 9.78 3.58 8.17
N ALA A 581 9.47 4.74 8.77
CA ALA A 581 10.42 5.54 9.51
C ALA A 581 10.81 4.91 10.87
N PHE A 582 9.88 4.24 11.53
CA PHE A 582 10.08 3.73 12.90
C PHE A 582 11.27 2.80 13.04
N ALA A 583 11.55 1.97 12.01
CA ALA A 583 12.70 1.09 12.05
C ALA A 583 14.02 1.84 12.26
N ALA A 584 14.17 3.00 11.63
CA ALA A 584 15.34 3.84 11.79
C ALA A 584 15.25 4.73 13.04
N LEU A 585 14.09 5.33 13.33
CA LEU A 585 13.88 6.19 14.50
C LEU A 585 14.22 5.50 15.83
N THR A 586 13.91 4.20 15.94
CA THR A 586 14.20 3.42 17.17
C THR A 586 15.68 3.10 17.36
N GLN A 587 16.54 3.49 16.43
CA GLN A 587 17.98 3.21 16.47
C GLN A 587 18.84 4.47 16.72
N GLY A 588 18.23 5.64 16.84
CA GLY A 588 18.99 6.89 16.97
C GLY A 588 18.51 7.82 18.07
N ASP A 589 19.46 8.55 18.65
CA ASP A 589 19.22 9.49 19.74
C ASP A 589 18.71 10.86 19.28
N LYS A 590 18.73 11.11 17.96
CA LYS A 590 18.34 12.36 17.32
C LYS A 590 17.95 12.10 15.88
N ALA A 591 17.01 12.89 15.32
CA ALA A 591 16.61 12.81 13.92
C ALA A 591 16.82 14.12 13.16
N ILE A 592 17.31 14.05 11.91
CA ILE A 592 17.33 15.16 10.96
C ILE A 592 16.47 14.75 9.78
N ILE A 593 15.35 15.46 9.58
CA ILE A 593 14.30 15.08 8.64
C ILE A 593 14.39 16.03 7.44
N ILE A 594 14.82 15.51 6.29
CA ILE A 594 15.09 16.29 5.08
C ILE A 594 14.12 15.87 3.98
N GLY A 595 13.42 16.83 3.38
CA GLY A 595 12.45 16.55 2.32
C GLY A 595 11.90 17.80 1.68
N ASP A 596 10.82 17.61 0.93
CA ASP A 596 10.12 18.71 0.25
C ASP A 596 8.60 18.49 0.39
N ASP A 597 7.96 19.41 1.10
CA ASP A 597 6.51 19.37 1.38
C ASP A 597 5.63 19.58 0.13
N LYS A 598 6.22 19.91 -1.01
CA LYS A 598 5.55 20.12 -2.30
C LYS A 598 5.87 19.02 -3.33
N GLN A 599 6.66 18.01 -2.96
CA GLN A 599 6.92 16.85 -3.79
C GLN A 599 6.06 15.65 -3.39
N LEU A 600 6.34 14.46 -3.93
CA LEU A 600 5.50 13.27 -3.76
C LEU A 600 5.21 12.96 -2.29
N ALA A 601 3.95 12.68 -2.01
CA ALA A 601 3.49 12.10 -0.75
C ALA A 601 3.62 10.57 -0.77
N PRO A 602 3.51 9.89 0.39
CA PRO A 602 3.52 8.45 0.43
C PRO A 602 2.41 7.84 -0.41
N VAL A 603 2.71 6.78 -1.16
CA VAL A 603 1.72 6.04 -1.93
C VAL A 603 0.98 5.08 -1.01
N SER A 604 -0.36 5.06 -1.07
CA SER A 604 -1.20 4.09 -0.38
C SER A 604 -2.38 3.68 -1.23
N GLN A 605 -2.81 2.44 -1.08
CA GLN A 605 -4.04 1.92 -1.70
C GLN A 605 -5.29 2.21 -0.87
N LEU A 606 -5.11 2.65 0.37
CA LEU A 606 -6.19 3.14 1.20
C LEU A 606 -6.63 4.52 0.71
N ASN A 607 -7.92 4.70 0.44
CA ASN A 607 -8.50 6.02 0.12
C ASN A 607 -8.49 6.96 1.36
N LYS A 608 -7.37 7.01 2.07
CA LYS A 608 -7.14 7.83 3.28
C LYS A 608 -5.88 8.65 3.10
N LEU A 609 -5.90 9.88 3.57
CA LEU A 609 -4.69 10.70 3.69
C LEU A 609 -3.72 10.05 4.68
N ILE A 610 -2.58 9.63 4.18
CA ILE A 610 -1.49 9.08 4.99
C ILE A 610 -0.46 10.20 5.18
N ASN A 611 -0.22 10.57 6.42
CA ASN A 611 0.79 11.56 6.74
C ASN A 611 2.19 10.96 6.62
N SER A 612 3.07 11.67 5.95
CA SER A 612 4.50 11.37 5.90
C SER A 612 5.20 11.72 7.21
N LEU A 613 6.40 11.18 7.39
CA LEU A 613 7.28 11.59 8.50
C LEU A 613 7.49 13.11 8.52
N LEU A 614 7.68 13.72 7.35
CA LEU A 614 7.89 15.16 7.21
C LEU A 614 6.68 15.95 7.73
N GLU A 615 5.47 15.59 7.30
CA GLU A 615 4.23 16.27 7.71
C GLU A 615 3.98 16.15 9.21
N VAL A 616 4.18 14.96 9.79
CA VAL A 616 4.02 14.76 11.24
C VAL A 616 5.00 15.61 12.03
N ALA A 617 6.28 15.62 11.64
CA ALA A 617 7.32 16.39 12.31
C ALA A 617 7.06 17.90 12.21
N MET A 618 6.70 18.40 11.02
CA MET A 618 6.39 19.82 10.82
C MET A 618 5.15 20.26 11.61
N ALA A 619 4.09 19.46 11.59
CA ALA A 619 2.86 19.76 12.33
C ALA A 619 3.10 19.83 13.84
N THR A 620 3.99 19.01 14.37
CA THR A 620 4.38 19.07 15.79
C THR A 620 5.17 20.32 16.12
N LEU A 621 6.20 20.68 15.31
CA LEU A 621 6.96 21.91 15.52
C LEU A 621 6.07 23.16 15.38
N GLY A 622 5.08 23.14 14.48
CA GLY A 622 4.13 24.24 14.31
C GLY A 622 3.23 24.43 15.53
N ARG A 623 2.77 23.36 16.16
CA ARG A 623 1.94 23.42 17.38
C ARG A 623 2.71 23.96 18.58
N GLU A 624 3.99 23.66 18.65
CA GLU A 624 4.86 24.04 19.77
C GLU A 624 5.60 25.37 19.52
N ASP A 625 5.26 26.11 18.45
CA ASP A 625 5.89 27.39 18.03
C ASP A 625 7.42 27.29 17.89
N LEU A 626 7.93 26.15 17.46
CA LEU A 626 9.35 25.89 17.23
C LEU A 626 9.74 25.88 15.74
N SER A 627 8.80 26.22 14.85
CA SER A 627 9.04 26.19 13.41
C SER A 627 10.18 27.14 12.98
N SER A 628 10.29 28.33 13.61
CA SER A 628 11.33 29.29 13.29
C SER A 628 12.73 28.87 13.75
N SER A 629 12.84 27.95 14.68
CA SER A 629 14.12 27.57 15.30
C SER A 629 14.60 26.18 14.92
N LEU A 630 13.70 25.32 14.47
CA LEU A 630 13.99 23.90 14.13
C LEU A 630 13.57 23.51 12.71
N ILE A 631 13.01 24.43 11.92
CA ILE A 631 12.73 24.23 10.49
C ILE A 631 13.56 25.21 9.68
N CYS A 632 14.44 24.73 8.80
CA CYS A 632 15.15 25.54 7.82
C CYS A 632 14.64 25.25 6.42
N ARG A 633 14.54 26.28 5.58
CA ARG A 633 14.16 26.14 4.16
C ARG A 633 15.32 26.59 3.28
N LEU A 634 15.75 25.71 2.40
CA LEU A 634 16.70 26.03 1.36
C LEU A 634 15.97 26.79 0.24
N THR A 635 16.50 27.93 -0.16
CA THR A 635 15.83 28.84 -1.12
C THR A 635 16.57 29.02 -2.44
N LEU A 636 17.84 28.66 -2.52
CA LEU A 636 18.65 28.84 -3.72
C LEU A 636 18.84 27.53 -4.47
N GLN A 637 18.34 27.46 -5.71
CA GLN A 637 18.43 26.26 -6.54
C GLN A 637 19.54 26.38 -7.60
N TYR A 638 20.17 25.27 -7.95
CA TYR A 638 21.33 25.14 -8.83
C TYR A 638 21.06 24.25 -10.06
N ARG A 639 19.81 23.81 -10.26
CA ARG A 639 19.43 22.83 -11.29
C ARG A 639 18.85 23.49 -12.51
N MET A 640 17.73 24.17 -12.35
CA MET A 640 16.86 24.61 -13.42
C MET A 640 17.31 25.98 -13.97
N ARG A 641 17.19 26.13 -15.28
CA ARG A 641 17.24 27.42 -15.93
C ARG A 641 16.15 28.35 -15.40
N GLU A 642 16.37 29.67 -15.46
CA GLU A 642 15.53 30.67 -14.81
C GLU A 642 14.04 30.56 -15.19
N GLU A 643 13.72 30.34 -16.45
CA GLU A 643 12.32 30.26 -16.93
C GLU A 643 11.58 29.07 -16.30
N ILE A 644 12.24 27.90 -16.24
CA ILE A 644 11.70 26.71 -15.59
C ILE A 644 11.56 26.96 -14.08
N CYS A 645 12.57 27.56 -13.47
CA CYS A 645 12.50 27.91 -12.05
C CYS A 645 11.33 28.86 -11.76
N ARG A 646 11.11 29.90 -12.58
CA ARG A 646 9.98 30.84 -12.41
C ARG A 646 8.63 30.13 -12.49
N LEU A 647 8.45 29.23 -13.46
CA LEU A 647 7.23 28.42 -13.56
C LEU A 647 7.02 27.61 -12.26
N ILE A 648 8.03 26.87 -11.82
CA ILE A 648 7.98 26.02 -10.63
C ILE A 648 7.74 26.86 -9.37
N ASN A 649 8.48 27.97 -9.20
CA ASN A 649 8.42 28.83 -8.06
C ASN A 649 7.05 29.50 -7.89
N SER A 650 6.50 30.04 -8.99
CA SER A 650 5.18 30.70 -8.96
C SER A 650 4.04 29.69 -8.78
N THR A 651 4.23 28.42 -9.19
CA THR A 651 3.19 27.41 -9.10
C THR A 651 3.15 26.70 -7.75
N PHE A 652 4.32 26.36 -7.19
CA PHE A 652 4.39 25.46 -6.04
C PHE A 652 5.04 26.07 -4.80
N TYR A 653 5.93 27.09 -4.94
CA TYR A 653 6.75 27.59 -3.82
C TYR A 653 6.45 29.04 -3.41
N GLY A 654 5.41 29.64 -3.99
CA GLY A 654 4.93 30.97 -3.58
C GLY A 654 5.98 32.09 -3.68
N GLY A 655 6.87 32.02 -4.67
CA GLY A 655 7.89 33.02 -4.91
C GLY A 655 9.18 32.90 -4.05
N LYS A 656 9.30 31.85 -3.23
CA LYS A 656 10.40 31.71 -2.26
C LYS A 656 11.66 31.03 -2.82
N LEU A 657 11.61 30.46 -4.02
CA LEU A 657 12.74 29.78 -4.66
C LEU A 657 13.46 30.75 -5.61
N GLN A 658 14.77 30.78 -5.53
CA GLN A 658 15.62 31.62 -6.36
C GLN A 658 16.64 30.80 -7.14
N SER A 659 16.99 31.25 -8.34
CA SER A 659 18.03 30.61 -9.15
C SER A 659 19.41 31.15 -8.79
N ALA A 660 20.36 30.26 -8.60
CA ALA A 660 21.76 30.63 -8.44
C ALA A 660 22.30 31.27 -9.75
N PRO A 661 23.24 32.21 -9.65
CA PRO A 661 23.79 32.91 -10.82
C PRO A 661 24.29 31.99 -11.93
N GLN A 662 24.84 30.83 -11.57
CA GLN A 662 25.38 29.84 -12.49
C GLN A 662 24.33 29.21 -13.41
N VAL A 663 23.04 29.25 -13.04
CA VAL A 663 21.96 28.63 -13.83
C VAL A 663 21.02 29.63 -14.49
N GLN A 664 21.11 30.92 -14.10
CA GLN A 664 20.24 31.96 -14.67
C GLN A 664 20.47 32.16 -16.16
N ASN A 665 21.73 32.15 -16.63
CA ASN A 665 22.16 32.47 -17.99
C ASN A 665 22.82 31.25 -18.67
N ARG A 666 22.27 30.05 -18.47
CA ARG A 666 22.81 28.88 -19.17
C ARG A 666 22.63 29.03 -20.68
N PRO A 667 23.64 28.68 -21.50
CA PRO A 667 23.51 28.68 -22.95
C PRO A 667 22.43 27.70 -23.42
N SER A 668 21.94 27.85 -24.61
CA SER A 668 21.03 26.87 -25.23
C SER A 668 21.67 25.50 -25.26
N LEU A 669 20.88 24.46 -25.09
CA LEU A 669 21.32 23.07 -25.02
C LEU A 669 21.95 22.60 -26.34
N TYR A 670 21.49 23.16 -27.44
CA TYR A 670 22.01 23.00 -28.82
C TYR A 670 21.90 24.30 -29.58
N THR A 671 22.71 24.46 -30.65
CA THR A 671 22.79 25.70 -31.40
C THR A 671 22.06 25.60 -32.76
N ASN A 672 22.13 24.45 -33.40
CA ASN A 672 21.48 24.19 -34.67
C ASN A 672 20.04 23.74 -34.45
N GLN A 673 19.13 24.28 -35.24
CA GLN A 673 17.73 23.86 -35.20
C GLN A 673 17.61 22.42 -35.70
N PRO A 674 17.03 21.47 -34.95
CA PRO A 674 16.77 20.14 -35.47
C PRO A 674 15.79 20.15 -36.63
N GLU A 675 16.04 19.32 -37.66
CA GLU A 675 15.08 19.09 -38.73
C GLU A 675 14.01 18.12 -38.30
N ILE A 676 12.75 18.53 -38.38
CA ILE A 676 11.60 17.74 -37.97
C ILE A 676 10.33 18.20 -38.66
N GLN A 677 9.44 17.25 -39.00
CA GLN A 677 8.10 17.52 -39.49
C GLN A 677 7.05 17.03 -38.48
N PRO A 678 5.92 17.71 -38.38
CA PRO A 678 5.54 18.97 -39.05
C PRO A 678 6.27 20.20 -38.48
N GLU A 679 6.20 21.32 -39.19
CA GLU A 679 6.88 22.58 -38.84
C GLU A 679 6.58 23.09 -37.42
N GLN A 680 5.40 22.77 -36.91
CA GLN A 680 5.02 23.07 -35.53
C GLN A 680 6.01 22.47 -34.49
N LEU A 681 6.43 21.21 -34.71
CA LEU A 681 7.44 20.58 -33.87
C LEU A 681 8.81 21.27 -33.99
N ALA A 682 9.15 21.75 -35.23
CA ALA A 682 10.38 22.49 -35.41
C ALA A 682 10.39 23.81 -34.62
N ARG A 683 9.25 24.50 -34.50
CA ARG A 683 9.14 25.72 -33.66
C ARG A 683 9.34 25.41 -32.19
N ILE A 684 8.85 24.28 -31.68
CA ILE A 684 9.09 23.81 -30.32
C ILE A 684 10.57 23.50 -30.09
N LEU A 685 11.22 22.87 -31.07
CA LEU A 685 12.64 22.55 -31.01
C LEU A 685 13.57 23.73 -31.32
N ASN A 686 13.05 24.96 -31.49
CA ASN A 686 13.92 26.12 -31.61
C ASN A 686 14.89 26.19 -30.42
N PRO A 687 16.21 26.39 -30.64
CA PRO A 687 17.21 26.47 -29.57
C PRO A 687 16.92 27.54 -28.51
N LYS A 688 16.20 28.60 -28.88
CA LYS A 688 15.79 29.65 -27.93
C LYS A 688 14.57 29.28 -27.07
N THR A 689 13.74 28.34 -27.49
CA THR A 689 12.57 27.89 -26.74
C THR A 689 13.00 27.08 -25.54
N VAL A 690 12.68 27.54 -24.34
CA VAL A 690 13.00 26.86 -23.06
C VAL A 690 11.85 25.98 -22.62
N ILE A 691 10.61 26.47 -22.74
CA ILE A 691 9.41 25.70 -22.42
C ILE A 691 8.52 25.62 -23.67
N GLY A 692 8.31 24.40 -24.14
CA GLY A 692 7.41 24.11 -25.29
C GLY A 692 6.17 23.37 -24.82
N VAL A 693 5.01 23.75 -25.34
CA VAL A 693 3.74 23.03 -25.14
C VAL A 693 3.25 22.55 -26.50
N ILE A 694 2.98 21.26 -26.61
CA ILE A 694 2.45 20.65 -27.82
C ILE A 694 1.03 20.16 -27.51
N ASP A 695 0.05 20.81 -28.11
CA ASP A 695 -1.34 20.36 -28.10
C ASP A 695 -1.52 19.33 -29.25
N VAL A 696 -1.70 18.07 -28.87
CA VAL A 696 -1.77 16.96 -29.80
C VAL A 696 -3.21 16.50 -29.98
N GLU A 697 -3.68 16.49 -31.23
CA GLU A 697 -4.92 15.81 -31.58
C GLU A 697 -4.72 14.29 -31.44
N GLY A 698 -5.36 13.67 -30.44
CA GLY A 698 -5.17 12.27 -30.14
C GLY A 698 -6.37 11.66 -29.44
N VAL A 699 -6.35 10.34 -29.30
CA VAL A 699 -7.34 9.57 -28.56
C VAL A 699 -6.59 8.61 -27.64
N GLU A 700 -6.94 8.64 -26.35
CA GLU A 700 -6.39 7.70 -25.40
C GLU A 700 -6.99 6.32 -25.55
N GLU A 701 -6.19 5.32 -25.30
CA GLU A 701 -6.54 3.91 -25.30
C GLU A 701 -6.15 3.26 -23.99
N TYR A 702 -6.65 2.06 -23.72
CA TYR A 702 -6.43 1.37 -22.46
C TYR A 702 -5.90 -0.04 -22.70
N ARG A 703 -4.96 -0.44 -21.84
CA ARG A 703 -4.55 -1.84 -21.73
C ARG A 703 -4.55 -2.22 -20.25
N GLY A 704 -5.49 -3.08 -19.89
CA GLY A 704 -5.76 -3.41 -18.49
C GLY A 704 -6.12 -2.16 -17.67
N LEU A 705 -5.32 -1.86 -16.65
CA LEU A 705 -5.53 -0.70 -15.76
C LEU A 705 -4.80 0.56 -16.23
N SER A 706 -3.97 0.50 -17.28
CA SER A 706 -3.13 1.59 -17.71
C SER A 706 -3.63 2.23 -19.00
N THR A 707 -3.34 3.51 -19.15
CA THR A 707 -3.70 4.33 -20.32
C THR A 707 -2.48 4.54 -21.21
N TYR A 708 -2.70 4.63 -22.53
CA TYR A 708 -1.68 5.00 -23.50
C TYR A 708 -2.28 5.83 -24.64
N ASN A 709 -1.45 6.50 -25.42
CA ASN A 709 -1.84 7.32 -26.56
C ASN A 709 -0.84 7.15 -27.70
N GLN A 710 -1.28 6.52 -28.78
CA GLN A 710 -0.44 6.24 -29.94
C GLN A 710 0.04 7.52 -30.65
N THR A 711 -0.80 8.57 -30.64
CA THR A 711 -0.41 9.84 -31.28
C THR A 711 0.72 10.51 -30.52
N ASN A 712 0.60 10.57 -29.17
CA ASN A 712 1.66 11.10 -28.33
C ASN A 712 2.96 10.30 -28.49
N LEU A 713 2.86 8.95 -28.53
CA LEU A 713 4.02 8.08 -28.77
C LEU A 713 4.78 8.48 -30.04
N GLN A 714 4.07 8.76 -31.15
CA GLN A 714 4.70 9.17 -32.41
C GLN A 714 5.35 10.56 -32.28
N VAL A 715 4.75 11.47 -31.53
CA VAL A 715 5.36 12.80 -31.27
C VAL A 715 6.63 12.63 -30.46
N ASP A 716 6.60 11.83 -29.38
CA ASP A 716 7.78 11.53 -28.58
C ASP A 716 8.94 10.98 -29.40
N LEU A 717 8.67 9.98 -30.24
CA LEU A 717 9.67 9.35 -31.09
C LEU A 717 10.28 10.32 -32.10
N ARG A 718 9.47 11.16 -32.79
CA ARG A 718 9.96 12.18 -33.73
C ARG A 718 10.80 13.23 -33.03
N LEU A 719 10.37 13.71 -31.84
CA LEU A 719 11.14 14.69 -31.07
C LEU A 719 12.50 14.11 -30.68
N LEU A 720 12.52 12.86 -30.21
CA LEU A 720 13.75 12.22 -29.79
C LEU A 720 14.72 12.02 -30.96
N GLU A 721 14.25 11.49 -32.11
CA GLU A 721 15.05 11.30 -33.33
C GLU A 721 15.66 12.62 -33.80
N ALA A 722 14.88 13.68 -33.84
CA ALA A 722 15.34 14.99 -34.23
C ALA A 722 16.39 15.56 -33.27
N LEU A 723 16.20 15.43 -31.99
CA LEU A 723 17.13 15.88 -30.95
C LEU A 723 18.46 15.11 -30.98
N GLU A 724 18.42 13.82 -31.19
CA GLU A 724 19.62 12.98 -31.33
C GLU A 724 20.36 13.28 -32.62
N SER A 725 19.63 13.46 -33.74
CA SER A 725 20.21 13.91 -35.02
C SER A 725 20.89 15.28 -34.93
N ALA A 726 20.41 16.13 -34.02
CA ALA A 726 21.05 17.42 -33.71
C ALA A 726 22.25 17.29 -32.72
N GLY A 727 22.65 16.08 -32.37
CA GLY A 727 23.84 15.77 -31.57
C GLY A 727 23.63 15.68 -30.04
N LEU A 728 22.40 15.65 -29.53
CA LEU A 728 22.15 15.42 -28.12
C LEU A 728 22.39 13.95 -27.77
N ASN A 729 23.08 13.73 -26.67
CA ASN A 729 23.25 12.37 -26.16
C ASN A 729 21.91 11.89 -25.53
N PRO A 730 21.51 10.64 -25.76
CA PRO A 730 20.32 10.06 -25.14
C PRO A 730 20.23 10.26 -23.60
N ASN A 731 21.36 10.24 -22.91
CA ASN A 731 21.41 10.48 -21.46
C ASN A 731 21.10 11.93 -21.03
N GLN A 732 21.07 12.88 -21.97
CA GLN A 732 20.67 14.25 -21.72
C GLN A 732 19.16 14.45 -21.83
N ILE A 733 18.43 13.50 -22.42
CA ILE A 733 17.00 13.55 -22.68
C ILE A 733 16.27 12.58 -21.77
N GLY A 734 15.17 13.02 -21.18
CA GLY A 734 14.27 12.19 -20.40
C GLY A 734 12.83 12.34 -20.89
N ILE A 735 12.12 11.22 -21.04
CA ILE A 735 10.69 11.20 -21.30
C ILE A 735 9.98 10.73 -20.03
N ILE A 736 9.12 11.59 -19.51
CA ILE A 736 8.33 11.30 -18.30
C ILE A 736 6.87 11.13 -18.70
N THR A 737 6.27 10.00 -18.34
CA THR A 737 4.85 9.75 -18.55
C THR A 737 4.18 9.24 -17.27
N PRO A 738 2.92 9.61 -16.96
CA PRO A 738 2.22 9.13 -15.78
C PRO A 738 1.84 7.65 -15.83
N TYR A 739 1.81 7.04 -17.02
CA TYR A 739 1.21 5.73 -17.24
C TYR A 739 2.23 4.68 -17.67
N LYS A 740 2.24 3.53 -16.98
CA LYS A 740 3.17 2.43 -17.26
C LYS A 740 3.05 1.85 -18.69
N GLU A 741 1.85 1.82 -19.27
CA GLU A 741 1.69 1.29 -20.63
C GLU A 741 2.32 2.22 -21.67
N GLN A 742 2.16 3.54 -21.53
CA GLN A 742 2.86 4.50 -22.37
C GLN A 742 4.38 4.36 -22.25
N GLN A 743 4.89 4.21 -21.01
CA GLN A 743 6.30 3.95 -20.76
C GLN A 743 6.77 2.68 -21.48
N ARG A 744 6.01 1.57 -21.40
CA ARG A 744 6.36 0.30 -22.06
C ARG A 744 6.42 0.44 -23.58
N LEU A 745 5.44 1.15 -24.17
CA LEU A 745 5.42 1.38 -25.60
C LEU A 745 6.62 2.21 -26.06
N LEU A 746 7.00 3.24 -25.31
CA LEU A 746 8.19 4.04 -25.56
C LEU A 746 9.47 3.21 -25.44
N VAL A 747 9.62 2.44 -24.36
CA VAL A 747 10.78 1.56 -24.17
C VAL A 747 10.90 0.54 -25.30
N LYS A 748 9.76 -0.06 -25.69
CA LYS A 748 9.73 -1.01 -26.82
C LYS A 748 10.13 -0.38 -28.15
N ALA A 749 9.67 0.83 -28.41
CA ALA A 749 9.98 1.53 -29.65
C ALA A 749 11.44 2.01 -29.73
N LEU A 750 12.02 2.40 -28.59
CA LEU A 750 13.36 2.96 -28.49
C LEU A 750 14.45 1.91 -28.22
N ASP A 751 14.07 0.71 -27.80
CA ASP A 751 14.97 -0.34 -27.35
C ASP A 751 15.95 0.12 -26.23
N ARG A 752 15.48 1.00 -25.35
CA ARG A 752 16.25 1.54 -24.21
C ARG A 752 15.34 2.00 -23.09
N THR A 753 15.79 1.83 -21.86
CA THR A 753 15.02 2.10 -20.65
C THR A 753 15.46 3.36 -19.91
N GLU A 754 16.69 3.81 -20.09
CA GLU A 754 17.34 4.83 -19.26
C GLU A 754 16.78 6.24 -19.47
N SER A 755 16.18 6.48 -20.65
CA SER A 755 15.61 7.77 -21.01
C SER A 755 14.11 7.88 -20.74
N VAL A 756 13.41 6.79 -20.40
CA VAL A 756 11.95 6.77 -20.28
C VAL A 756 11.52 6.26 -18.90
N GLY A 757 10.64 7.00 -18.23
CA GLY A 757 10.15 6.56 -16.91
C GLY A 757 8.83 7.19 -16.49
N THR A 758 8.22 6.62 -15.47
CA THR A 758 7.11 7.28 -14.79
C THR A 758 7.62 8.42 -13.91
N VAL A 759 6.71 9.28 -13.45
CA VAL A 759 7.05 10.39 -12.53
C VAL A 759 7.78 9.86 -11.29
N ASP A 760 7.30 8.74 -10.74
CA ASP A 760 7.90 8.11 -9.55
C ASP A 760 9.31 7.54 -9.85
N ALA A 761 9.51 6.94 -11.04
CA ALA A 761 10.79 6.40 -11.47
C ALA A 761 11.85 7.50 -11.74
N PHE A 762 11.41 8.70 -12.17
CA PHE A 762 12.29 9.85 -12.39
C PHE A 762 12.62 10.62 -11.11
N GLN A 763 12.06 10.24 -9.98
CA GLN A 763 12.38 10.92 -8.73
C GLN A 763 13.85 10.71 -8.35
N GLY A 764 14.51 11.80 -7.91
CA GLY A 764 15.95 11.82 -7.66
C GLY A 764 16.82 11.92 -8.92
N GLN A 765 16.24 11.78 -10.13
CA GLN A 765 16.92 11.95 -11.40
C GLN A 765 16.69 13.36 -11.98
N GLU A 766 17.52 13.75 -12.93
CA GLU A 766 17.41 15.01 -13.66
C GLU A 766 18.05 14.87 -15.05
N ARG A 767 17.55 15.59 -16.05
CA ARG A 767 18.07 15.61 -17.42
C ARG A 767 18.17 17.02 -17.93
N ASP A 768 18.99 17.24 -18.96
CA ASP A 768 19.11 18.54 -19.59
C ASP A 768 17.80 18.94 -20.28
N LEU A 769 17.17 17.99 -20.95
CA LEU A 769 15.87 18.13 -21.59
C LEU A 769 14.89 17.10 -21.05
N ILE A 770 13.69 17.53 -20.70
CA ILE A 770 12.57 16.66 -20.34
C ILE A 770 11.42 16.85 -21.34
N ILE A 771 10.90 15.73 -21.80
CA ILE A 771 9.61 15.63 -22.47
C ILE A 771 8.63 15.04 -21.47
N LEU A 772 7.60 15.81 -21.11
CA LEU A 772 6.52 15.37 -20.23
C LEU A 772 5.30 15.03 -21.09
N ASP A 773 5.05 13.76 -21.32
CA ASP A 773 3.87 13.26 -22.03
C ASP A 773 2.73 13.00 -21.04
N LEU A 774 1.65 13.81 -21.08
CA LEU A 774 0.49 13.69 -20.19
C LEU A 774 -0.49 12.58 -20.62
N VAL A 775 -0.34 12.04 -21.83
CA VAL A 775 -1.07 10.88 -22.39
C VAL A 775 -2.57 11.10 -22.59
N ARG A 776 -3.27 11.73 -21.64
CA ARG A 776 -4.73 11.82 -21.61
C ARG A 776 -5.26 12.62 -22.80
N ALA A 777 -6.21 12.01 -23.55
CA ALA A 777 -6.89 12.62 -24.68
C ALA A 777 -8.30 12.01 -24.85
N ASN A 778 -9.31 12.62 -24.20
CA ASN A 778 -10.68 12.13 -24.18
C ASN A 778 -11.68 13.30 -24.18
N PRO A 779 -12.89 13.10 -24.78
CA PRO A 779 -13.91 14.14 -24.84
C PRO A 779 -14.57 14.45 -23.49
N ASP A 780 -14.40 13.58 -22.49
CA ASP A 780 -15.06 13.69 -21.19
C ASP A 780 -14.29 14.59 -20.21
N GLY A 781 -13.15 15.15 -20.59
CA GLY A 781 -12.29 15.98 -19.77
C GLY A 781 -11.67 15.23 -18.58
N GLN A 782 -11.55 13.91 -18.65
CA GLN A 782 -11.03 13.11 -17.56
C GLN A 782 -9.50 13.09 -17.58
N VAL A 783 -8.89 13.82 -16.66
CA VAL A 783 -7.42 13.94 -16.54
C VAL A 783 -6.80 12.90 -15.60
N GLY A 784 -7.60 12.17 -14.82
CA GLY A 784 -7.11 11.18 -13.87
C GLY A 784 -6.20 11.80 -12.80
N PHE A 785 -5.08 11.14 -12.50
CA PHE A 785 -4.11 11.61 -11.50
C PHE A 785 -2.99 12.49 -12.08
N THR A 786 -3.02 12.83 -13.39
CA THR A 786 -1.95 13.58 -14.07
C THR A 786 -1.77 15.00 -13.54
N LEU A 787 -2.84 15.61 -13.01
CA LEU A 787 -2.83 16.96 -12.45
C LEU A 787 -2.57 17.02 -10.95
N GLN A 788 -2.22 15.91 -10.30
CA GLN A 788 -1.85 15.97 -8.88
C GLN A 788 -0.67 16.92 -8.67
N PRO A 789 -0.79 17.98 -7.81
CA PRO A 789 0.20 19.04 -7.69
C PRO A 789 1.62 18.53 -7.43
N ASN A 790 1.75 17.58 -6.52
CA ASN A 790 3.03 17.02 -6.13
C ASN A 790 3.70 16.24 -7.25
N ARG A 791 2.92 15.51 -8.07
CA ARG A 791 3.40 14.78 -9.26
C ARG A 791 3.85 15.73 -10.36
N LEU A 792 3.05 16.76 -10.63
CA LEU A 792 3.43 17.79 -11.60
C LEU A 792 4.69 18.53 -11.19
N ASN A 793 4.82 18.92 -9.91
CA ASN A 793 6.02 19.56 -9.40
C ASN A 793 7.27 18.69 -9.64
N VAL A 794 7.19 17.40 -9.35
CA VAL A 794 8.30 16.48 -9.60
C VAL A 794 8.60 16.41 -11.10
N ALA A 795 7.62 16.16 -11.96
CA ALA A 795 7.82 16.00 -13.38
C ALA A 795 8.43 17.26 -14.04
N LEU A 796 7.85 18.43 -13.78
CA LEU A 796 8.30 19.69 -14.35
C LEU A 796 9.70 20.10 -13.85
N SER A 797 10.04 19.78 -12.59
CA SER A 797 11.32 20.14 -11.97
C SER A 797 12.50 19.20 -12.30
N ARG A 798 12.30 18.18 -13.16
CA ARG A 798 13.38 17.30 -13.63
C ARG A 798 14.24 17.96 -14.73
N ALA A 799 13.70 18.93 -15.45
CA ALA A 799 14.38 19.59 -16.54
C ALA A 799 15.43 20.60 -16.03
N LYS A 800 16.65 20.54 -16.57
CA LYS A 800 17.70 21.53 -16.28
C LYS A 800 17.63 22.71 -17.23
N GLN A 801 17.44 22.49 -18.53
CA GLN A 801 17.61 23.51 -19.58
C GLN A 801 16.40 23.67 -20.50
N LYS A 802 15.69 22.58 -20.83
CA LYS A 802 14.54 22.60 -21.72
C LYS A 802 13.45 21.66 -21.24
N LEU A 803 12.21 22.14 -21.26
CA LEU A 803 11.01 21.40 -20.91
C LEU A 803 10.03 21.40 -22.07
N ILE A 804 9.59 20.22 -22.50
CA ILE A 804 8.54 20.06 -23.51
C ILE A 804 7.37 19.32 -22.86
N ILE A 805 6.16 19.85 -23.01
CA ILE A 805 4.93 19.26 -22.43
C ILE A 805 4.04 18.85 -23.61
N ILE A 806 3.75 17.57 -23.72
CA ILE A 806 2.79 17.01 -24.67
C ILE A 806 1.46 16.84 -23.95
N THR A 807 0.41 17.42 -24.49
CA THR A 807 -0.91 17.47 -23.87
C THR A 807 -2.00 17.43 -24.94
N ASN A 808 -3.25 17.28 -24.54
CA ASN A 808 -4.43 17.53 -25.36
C ASN A 808 -5.26 18.62 -24.69
N LEU A 809 -5.24 19.84 -25.21
CA LEU A 809 -5.89 20.98 -24.58
C LEU A 809 -7.39 20.78 -24.42
N GLN A 810 -8.06 20.08 -25.33
CA GLN A 810 -9.48 19.79 -25.22
C GLN A 810 -9.81 19.00 -23.94
N THR A 811 -8.95 18.03 -23.56
CA THR A 811 -9.12 17.23 -22.34
C THR A 811 -8.75 18.00 -21.07
N PHE A 812 -7.72 18.86 -21.13
CA PHE A 812 -7.16 19.49 -19.94
C PHE A 812 -7.71 20.88 -19.64
N GLN A 813 -8.27 21.56 -20.66
CA GLN A 813 -8.85 22.91 -20.51
C GLN A 813 -10.06 22.90 -19.56
N GLY A 814 -10.17 23.94 -18.72
CA GLY A 814 -11.19 24.04 -17.68
C GLY A 814 -10.79 23.44 -16.33
N HIS A 815 -9.66 22.71 -16.26
CA HIS A 815 -9.08 22.32 -14.98
C HIS A 815 -8.22 23.44 -14.43
N GLN A 816 -8.70 24.10 -13.37
CA GLN A 816 -8.10 25.32 -12.80
C GLN A 816 -6.58 25.26 -12.64
N GLN A 817 -6.04 24.14 -12.18
CA GLN A 817 -4.61 23.96 -11.98
C GLN A 817 -3.82 23.97 -13.30
N PHE A 818 -4.34 23.28 -14.32
CA PHE A 818 -3.70 23.23 -15.63
C PHE A 818 -3.75 24.59 -16.32
N ASP A 819 -4.91 25.23 -16.30
CA ASP A 819 -5.10 26.57 -16.87
C ASP A 819 -4.16 27.61 -16.26
N GLN A 820 -3.96 27.56 -14.93
CA GLN A 820 -2.99 28.41 -14.25
C GLN A 820 -1.54 28.13 -14.69
N ILE A 821 -1.16 26.87 -14.87
CA ILE A 821 0.17 26.49 -15.36
C ILE A 821 0.35 27.03 -16.79
N LEU A 822 -0.62 26.81 -17.66
CA LEU A 822 -0.59 27.26 -19.05
C LEU A 822 -0.48 28.79 -19.16
N GLN A 823 -1.28 29.55 -18.39
CA GLN A 823 -1.22 31.01 -18.30
C GLN A 823 0.17 31.48 -17.84
N ARG A 824 0.74 30.82 -16.82
CA ARG A 824 2.09 31.14 -16.36
C ARG A 824 3.15 30.89 -17.44
N ILE A 825 3.08 29.76 -18.13
CA ILE A 825 3.97 29.47 -19.26
C ILE A 825 3.87 30.58 -20.32
N GLN A 826 2.66 30.96 -20.72
CA GLN A 826 2.42 32.02 -21.71
C GLN A 826 2.93 33.40 -21.26
N SER A 827 3.01 33.66 -19.97
CA SER A 827 3.55 34.91 -19.43
C SER A 827 5.08 34.95 -19.36
N LEU A 828 5.77 33.82 -19.56
CA LEU A 828 7.23 33.73 -19.53
C LEU A 828 7.83 34.04 -20.92
N GLN A 829 9.10 34.44 -20.94
CA GLN A 829 9.88 34.55 -22.16
C GLN A 829 10.38 33.17 -22.61
N TYR A 830 10.72 33.05 -23.89
CA TYR A 830 11.27 31.81 -24.49
C TYR A 830 10.33 30.59 -24.36
N THR A 831 9.03 30.84 -24.46
CA THR A 831 8.01 29.78 -24.48
C THR A 831 7.32 29.70 -25.84
N GLN A 832 6.86 28.52 -26.21
CA GLN A 832 6.15 28.27 -27.49
C GLN A 832 5.02 27.27 -27.23
N THR A 833 3.84 27.52 -27.78
CA THR A 833 2.72 26.59 -27.81
C THR A 833 2.32 26.32 -29.27
N GLU A 834 2.23 25.05 -29.65
CA GLU A 834 1.88 24.60 -30.98
C GLU A 834 0.79 23.54 -30.95
N HIS A 835 -0.06 23.55 -31.97
CA HIS A 835 -1.08 22.52 -32.18
C HIS A 835 -0.65 21.58 -33.32
N VAL A 836 -0.73 20.26 -33.09
CA VAL A 836 -0.34 19.22 -34.03
C VAL A 836 -1.51 18.28 -34.26
N THR A 837 -1.98 18.19 -35.51
CA THR A 837 -3.08 17.30 -35.88
C THR A 837 -2.61 15.88 -36.17
N ALA A 838 -3.49 14.90 -36.03
CA ALA A 838 -3.22 13.51 -36.38
C ALA A 838 -2.87 13.36 -37.89
N ASN A 839 -3.53 14.13 -38.74
CA ASN A 839 -3.24 14.16 -40.19
C ASN A 839 -1.82 14.63 -40.50
N GLN A 840 -1.29 15.61 -39.80
CA GLN A 840 0.10 16.09 -39.99
C GLN A 840 1.13 15.02 -39.59
N LEU A 841 0.73 14.09 -38.74
CA LEU A 841 1.55 12.96 -38.32
C LEU A 841 1.33 11.70 -39.17
N ASN A 842 0.40 11.73 -40.15
CA ASN A 842 -0.06 10.57 -40.91
C ASN A 842 -0.64 9.44 -40.05
N ILE A 843 -1.37 9.80 -38.99
CA ILE A 843 -1.98 8.86 -38.04
C ILE A 843 -3.48 8.84 -38.25
N LYS A 844 -4.06 7.64 -38.31
CA LYS A 844 -5.50 7.43 -38.24
C LYS A 844 -5.88 7.27 -36.78
N LEU A 845 -6.71 8.17 -36.25
CA LEU A 845 -7.17 8.11 -34.88
C LEU A 845 -8.08 6.88 -34.64
N PRO A 846 -7.91 6.15 -33.54
CA PRO A 846 -8.86 5.13 -33.12
C PRO A 846 -10.18 5.76 -32.66
N THR A 847 -11.24 4.96 -32.64
CA THR A 847 -12.51 5.39 -32.04
C THR A 847 -12.37 5.40 -30.52
N TYR A 848 -12.72 6.54 -29.90
CA TYR A 848 -12.70 6.64 -28.43
C TYR A 848 -13.66 5.64 -27.81
N LYS A 849 -13.19 4.92 -26.76
CA LYS A 849 -13.99 4.02 -25.95
C LYS A 849 -13.91 4.46 -24.49
N PRO A 850 -15.02 4.88 -23.86
CA PRO A 850 -15.02 5.23 -22.44
C PRO A 850 -14.53 4.07 -21.58
N ARG A 851 -13.77 4.37 -20.54
CA ARG A 851 -13.22 3.35 -19.63
C ARG A 851 -14.29 2.48 -18.95
N ALA A 852 -15.48 3.04 -18.73
CA ALA A 852 -16.62 2.31 -18.17
C ALA A 852 -17.12 1.18 -19.09
N GLU A 853 -16.89 1.28 -20.41
CA GLU A 853 -17.24 0.25 -21.38
C GLU A 853 -16.18 -0.85 -21.51
N ILE A 854 -14.99 -0.63 -20.95
CA ILE A 854 -13.90 -1.61 -20.96
C ILE A 854 -14.10 -2.54 -19.76
N ARG A 855 -14.53 -3.77 -20.04
CA ARG A 855 -14.61 -4.82 -19.01
C ARG A 855 -13.20 -5.14 -18.52
N ILE A 856 -12.79 -4.50 -17.43
CA ILE A 856 -11.46 -4.68 -16.79
C ILE A 856 -11.37 -6.05 -16.11
N ILE A 857 -12.50 -6.71 -15.90
CA ILE A 857 -12.61 -8.02 -15.27
C ILE A 857 -13.40 -8.91 -16.22
N PRO A 858 -12.79 -9.98 -16.76
CA PRO A 858 -13.54 -10.98 -17.50
C PRO A 858 -14.63 -11.56 -16.62
N ASP A 859 -15.77 -11.85 -17.23
CA ASP A 859 -16.83 -12.60 -16.59
C ASP A 859 -16.26 -13.97 -16.16
N MET A 860 -16.22 -14.22 -14.86
CA MET A 860 -15.66 -15.42 -14.26
C MET A 860 -16.67 -16.59 -14.23
N SER A 861 -17.87 -16.41 -14.78
CA SER A 861 -18.94 -17.44 -14.79
C SER A 861 -18.60 -18.67 -15.65
N GLY A 862 -17.55 -18.60 -16.45
CA GLY A 862 -17.11 -19.70 -17.34
C GLY A 862 -15.86 -20.45 -16.87
N VAL A 863 -15.26 -20.14 -15.72
CA VAL A 863 -14.07 -20.83 -15.23
C VAL A 863 -14.49 -22.07 -14.45
N THR A 864 -14.68 -23.18 -15.15
CA THR A 864 -14.77 -24.51 -14.53
C THR A 864 -13.39 -24.87 -13.95
N GLN A 865 -13.37 -25.29 -12.70
CA GLN A 865 -12.16 -25.87 -12.08
C GLN A 865 -11.79 -27.17 -12.81
N PRO A 866 -10.50 -27.46 -13.02
CA PRO A 866 -10.09 -28.81 -13.37
C PRO A 866 -10.49 -29.76 -12.23
N GLU A 867 -11.24 -30.78 -12.52
CA GLU A 867 -11.46 -31.91 -11.62
C GLU A 867 -10.12 -32.61 -11.40
N ASP A 868 -9.81 -32.94 -10.14
CA ASP A 868 -8.71 -33.79 -9.70
C ASP A 868 -7.23 -33.25 -9.78
N GLU A 869 -6.90 -32.26 -8.94
CA GLU A 869 -5.55 -32.20 -8.38
C GLU A 869 -5.62 -32.04 -6.84
N GLN A 870 -5.14 -33.06 -6.13
CA GLN A 870 -4.93 -32.97 -4.69
C GLN A 870 -3.97 -31.81 -4.38
N PRO A 871 -4.29 -30.95 -3.40
CA PRO A 871 -3.38 -29.88 -3.02
C PRO A 871 -2.06 -30.48 -2.54
N PRO A 872 -0.91 -29.92 -2.95
CA PRO A 872 0.37 -30.34 -2.37
C PRO A 872 0.33 -30.09 -0.86
N ALA A 873 0.92 -31.02 -0.11
CA ALA A 873 1.05 -30.92 1.34
C ALA A 873 1.59 -29.53 1.76
N PRO A 874 1.14 -28.93 2.86
CA PRO A 874 1.63 -27.66 3.31
C PRO A 874 3.14 -27.79 3.54
N ILE A 875 3.91 -27.00 2.78
CA ILE A 875 5.34 -26.87 3.01
C ILE A 875 5.47 -26.27 4.40
N ALA A 876 6.05 -27.02 5.33
CA ALA A 876 6.44 -26.52 6.63
C ALA A 876 7.24 -25.23 6.42
N PRO A 877 7.09 -24.22 7.31
CA PRO A 877 7.86 -23.01 7.19
C PRO A 877 9.32 -23.38 7.25
N GLN A 878 9.98 -23.39 6.11
CA GLN A 878 11.44 -23.43 6.04
C GLN A 878 11.93 -22.17 6.74
N GLY A 879 12.80 -22.40 7.70
CA GLY A 879 13.35 -21.39 8.58
C GLY A 879 13.91 -20.19 7.84
N ASP A 880 13.97 -19.11 8.56
CA ASP A 880 14.36 -17.73 8.24
C ASP A 880 15.69 -17.58 7.44
N TYR A 881 15.72 -18.03 6.19
CA TYR A 881 16.88 -17.82 5.30
C TYR A 881 16.84 -16.45 4.58
N PHE A 882 15.80 -15.65 4.76
CA PHE A 882 15.69 -14.34 4.11
C PHE A 882 16.16 -13.16 4.95
N ASP A 883 16.61 -13.36 6.18
CA ASP A 883 17.10 -12.28 7.04
C ASP A 883 18.59 -11.95 6.89
N ILE A 884 19.33 -12.59 5.96
CA ILE A 884 20.78 -12.35 5.78
C ILE A 884 21.11 -11.63 4.45
N TYR A 885 20.12 -11.33 3.57
CA TYR A 885 20.41 -10.64 2.30
C TYR A 885 19.57 -9.39 2.10
#